data_e71a7c4f6172877c9380aeda04264c88
#
_entry.id   e71a7c4f6172877c9380aeda04264c88
#
_cell.length_a   1.000
_cell.length_b   1.000
_cell.length_c   1.000
_cell.angle_alpha   90.00
_cell.angle_beta   90.00
_cell.angle_gamma   90.00
#
_symmetry.space_group_name_H-M   'P 1'
#
loop_
_entity.id
_entity.type
_entity.pdbx_description
1 polymer ?
#
loop_
_entity_poly.entity_id
_entity_poly.type
_entity_poly.pdbx_seq_one_letter_code
_entity_poly.pdbx_strand_id
1 'polypeptide(L)'
;LASGSGTATGGGSYNAGQYQYPQFGYNDFHHSGDITNYGDSNNVWNGALYGMPDLNTGSPYVQDQIATYMKTLLGWGVAGFRIDAAKHMAPTDVKAILDKAGSPKAYLEVIGAGGESADIQPGRYTYIDTVTDFKYGTDLAANFNGQIKNLKTLGESWGLLPSAKAFVFVVNHDRERGHGGGGMLTFMSGARYDLANTFMMAWPYGWKQVMSGYRFENMSTYETDKGAPGSTPCSDSQWNCEQRRPTIMNMALFHNRTEGQPVSNWWDNGNNQIAFGRGDKGFVAINNESGSLVASLQTGLPAGEYCNLLGGNDYCSGGYVTVDSSGKASLNVPGMKAAAIIAGCTKANPCGGSALPGTKFSSMNLRGTHNAWGNTPMTIDANRVWSATLTLTGNGDATGAQRFKFDVFGNWAENYGDNEGDGIADKGSSKDILVSGAGTYRITLSESDLRYTVTPLTSNQAPVAALSPKTLSVKTGESVVFDASASRDDGGVVSYSWSSGGTAATETVRFDTPGTHTVTVTVTDAEGLTASASATVTAIDDNGTYTSVLPTLNFRGTPNAWGSLAMTLVADNQWEALVTFDGQANQRFKFDVKGDWSKNYGDTNKDGVAELAGSDILTSVTGQYRVRFNDQTLQYSLTPVSVGYAKNFASLNIRGTTNNWGSTPMSLVGDHLWQASITFTGSGDGNGAQRFKFDVKGDWTQNYGDTNRDGVAELAGADITTALVGVYVV
;
A
#
# COMPACT_ATOMS: atom_id res chain seq x y z
N LEU A 1 -4.73 -9.69 32.08
CA LEU A 1 -6.07 -9.95 31.52
C LEU A 1 -6.86 -8.64 31.38
N ALA A 2 -8.05 -8.68 30.72
CA ALA A 2 -8.87 -7.50 30.46
C ALA A 2 -9.26 -6.77 31.76
N SER A 3 -9.23 -5.45 31.74
CA SER A 3 -9.72 -4.59 32.83
C SER A 3 -11.23 -4.42 32.77
N GLY A 4 -11.86 -3.96 33.87
CA GLY A 4 -13.29 -3.73 33.93
C GLY A 4 -14.11 -5.01 34.14
N SER A 5 -15.34 -5.02 33.66
CA SER A 5 -16.24 -6.18 33.74
C SER A 5 -17.03 -6.34 32.44
N GLY A 6 -17.39 -7.56 32.09
CA GLY A 6 -18.10 -7.84 30.86
C GLY A 6 -18.32 -9.32 30.60
N THR A 7 -18.65 -9.65 29.36
CA THR A 7 -18.75 -11.02 28.87
C THR A 7 -17.63 -11.29 27.89
N ALA A 8 -16.88 -12.37 28.12
CA ALA A 8 -15.84 -12.82 27.19
C ALA A 8 -16.48 -13.34 25.89
N THR A 9 -15.75 -13.32 24.80
CA THR A 9 -16.22 -13.82 23.49
C THR A 9 -16.74 -15.26 23.54
N GLY A 10 -16.20 -16.10 24.43
CA GLY A 10 -16.66 -17.48 24.68
C GLY A 10 -17.89 -17.59 25.58
N GLY A 11 -18.55 -16.48 25.94
CA GLY A 11 -19.81 -16.46 26.69
C GLY A 11 -19.68 -16.40 28.22
N GLY A 12 -18.46 -16.53 28.78
CA GLY A 12 -18.24 -16.42 30.23
C GLY A 12 -18.15 -14.96 30.68
N SER A 13 -18.72 -14.64 31.86
CA SER A 13 -18.56 -13.30 32.45
C SER A 13 -17.24 -13.13 33.17
N TYR A 14 -16.72 -11.90 33.20
CA TYR A 14 -15.54 -11.52 33.96
C TYR A 14 -15.73 -10.24 34.74
N ASN A 15 -15.00 -10.09 35.86
CA ASN A 15 -14.94 -8.91 36.69
C ASN A 15 -13.51 -8.74 37.23
N ALA A 16 -12.75 -7.83 36.61
CA ALA A 16 -11.36 -7.57 36.98
C ALA A 16 -11.21 -7.08 38.43
N GLY A 17 -12.12 -6.24 38.92
CA GLY A 17 -12.11 -5.73 40.31
C GLY A 17 -12.30 -6.82 41.37
N GLN A 18 -12.79 -7.99 40.98
CA GLN A 18 -12.95 -9.16 41.85
C GLN A 18 -12.01 -10.31 41.48
N TYR A 19 -11.09 -10.10 40.53
CA TYR A 19 -10.20 -11.15 39.99
C TYR A 19 -10.96 -12.41 39.54
N GLN A 20 -12.09 -12.21 38.87
CA GLN A 20 -12.97 -13.28 38.42
C GLN A 20 -13.02 -13.33 36.90
N TYR A 21 -12.62 -14.45 36.35
CA TYR A 21 -12.60 -14.72 34.88
C TYR A 21 -13.10 -16.16 34.65
N PRO A 22 -13.51 -16.53 33.43
CA PRO A 22 -14.13 -17.83 33.17
C PRO A 22 -13.32 -19.05 33.68
N GLN A 23 -11.97 -19.01 33.58
CA GLN A 23 -11.11 -20.09 34.05
C GLN A 23 -10.25 -19.72 35.25
N PHE A 24 -10.25 -18.49 35.72
CA PHE A 24 -9.36 -18.00 36.77
C PHE A 24 -10.14 -17.28 37.86
N GLY A 25 -9.88 -17.66 39.11
CA GLY A 25 -10.44 -17.04 40.29
C GLY A 25 -9.38 -16.22 41.05
N TYR A 26 -9.78 -15.62 42.17
CA TYR A 26 -8.97 -14.74 42.99
C TYR A 26 -7.55 -15.30 43.29
N ASN A 27 -7.44 -16.56 43.64
CA ASN A 27 -6.16 -17.20 44.00
C ASN A 27 -5.21 -17.45 42.82
N ASP A 28 -5.66 -17.28 41.59
CA ASP A 28 -4.87 -17.47 40.39
C ASP A 28 -4.11 -16.21 39.96
N PHE A 29 -4.22 -15.12 40.74
CA PHE A 29 -3.61 -13.83 40.47
C PHE A 29 -2.61 -13.43 41.54
N HIS A 30 -1.63 -12.60 41.15
CA HIS A 30 -0.84 -11.83 42.09
C HIS A 30 -1.66 -10.62 42.59
N HIS A 31 -1.40 -10.19 43.83
CA HIS A 31 -2.08 -9.09 44.49
C HIS A 31 -1.12 -8.00 44.98
N SER A 32 0.01 -7.85 44.31
CA SER A 32 1.11 -6.96 44.74
C SER A 32 0.93 -5.48 44.35
N GLY A 33 -0.19 -5.12 43.74
CA GLY A 33 -0.42 -3.79 43.16
C GLY A 33 0.34 -3.59 41.83
N ASP A 34 0.39 -2.34 41.37
CA ASP A 34 1.05 -2.01 40.09
C ASP A 34 2.58 -2.13 40.18
N ILE A 35 3.22 -2.39 39.03
CA ILE A 35 4.66 -2.35 38.87
C ILE A 35 5.13 -0.90 39.12
N THR A 36 6.02 -0.73 40.09
CA THR A 36 6.58 0.58 40.48
C THR A 36 8.10 0.67 40.36
N ASN A 37 8.79 -0.47 40.23
CA ASN A 37 10.24 -0.53 40.21
C ASN A 37 10.77 -1.62 39.27
N TYR A 38 11.19 -1.25 38.08
CA TYR A 38 11.83 -2.16 37.12
C TYR A 38 13.27 -2.58 37.53
N GLY A 39 13.85 -1.98 38.54
CA GLY A 39 15.10 -2.43 39.15
C GLY A 39 14.95 -3.70 40.01
N ASP A 40 13.74 -4.08 40.35
CA ASP A 40 13.37 -5.30 41.08
C ASP A 40 12.55 -6.25 40.25
N SER A 41 13.14 -7.36 39.84
CA SER A 41 12.47 -8.37 38.99
C SER A 41 11.23 -8.97 39.65
N ASN A 42 11.20 -9.13 40.99
CA ASN A 42 10.03 -9.64 41.68
C ASN A 42 8.85 -8.64 41.62
N ASN A 43 9.13 -7.33 41.68
CA ASN A 43 8.10 -6.33 41.52
C ASN A 43 7.54 -6.34 40.11
N VAL A 44 8.37 -6.64 39.07
CA VAL A 44 7.96 -6.73 37.69
C VAL A 44 7.16 -8.01 37.41
N TRP A 45 7.58 -9.15 37.96
CA TRP A 45 6.93 -10.45 37.70
C TRP A 45 5.64 -10.69 38.47
N ASN A 46 5.45 -9.97 39.60
CA ASN A 46 4.28 -10.16 40.46
C ASN A 46 3.39 -8.90 40.53
N GLY A 47 3.73 -7.84 39.80
CA GLY A 47 3.01 -6.57 39.77
C GLY A 47 2.09 -6.43 38.57
N ALA A 48 0.99 -5.75 38.74
CA ALA A 48 0.06 -5.44 37.65
C ALA A 48 0.70 -4.44 36.67
N LEU A 49 0.61 -4.74 35.39
CA LEU A 49 1.02 -3.82 34.33
C LEU A 49 -0.17 -2.90 33.99
N TYR A 50 -0.05 -1.59 34.26
CA TYR A 50 -1.11 -0.61 34.02
C TYR A 50 -2.47 -0.99 34.67
N GLY A 51 -2.45 -1.53 35.87
CA GLY A 51 -3.66 -1.92 36.59
C GLY A 51 -4.39 -3.16 36.03
N MET A 52 -3.82 -3.84 35.07
CA MET A 52 -4.38 -5.09 34.55
C MET A 52 -4.14 -6.23 35.53
N PRO A 53 -5.15 -7.05 35.88
CA PRO A 53 -4.96 -8.22 36.75
C PRO A 53 -3.89 -9.14 36.23
N ASP A 54 -2.90 -9.40 37.08
CA ASP A 54 -1.69 -10.17 36.78
C ASP A 54 -1.85 -11.64 37.22
N LEU A 55 -1.79 -12.56 36.24
CA LEU A 55 -1.91 -14.00 36.53
C LEU A 55 -0.64 -14.52 37.20
N ASN A 56 -0.80 -15.30 38.27
CA ASN A 56 0.29 -16.00 38.91
C ASN A 56 0.80 -17.15 37.99
N THR A 57 1.70 -16.80 37.07
CA THR A 57 2.30 -17.74 36.11
C THR A 57 3.20 -18.79 36.77
N GLY A 58 3.58 -18.62 38.06
CA GLY A 58 4.25 -19.62 38.87
C GLY A 58 3.30 -20.75 39.31
N SER A 59 1.97 -20.55 39.26
CA SER A 59 0.98 -21.57 39.60
C SER A 59 0.92 -22.68 38.54
N PRO A 60 1.06 -23.97 38.92
CA PRO A 60 0.88 -25.07 37.99
C PRO A 60 -0.48 -25.06 37.28
N TYR A 61 -1.56 -24.66 37.97
CA TYR A 61 -2.89 -24.59 37.40
C TYR A 61 -2.96 -23.50 36.29
N VAL A 62 -2.44 -22.31 36.55
CA VAL A 62 -2.39 -21.22 35.55
C VAL A 62 -1.59 -21.64 34.33
N GLN A 63 -0.42 -22.27 34.55
CA GLN A 63 0.42 -22.82 33.47
C GLN A 63 -0.33 -23.85 32.63
N ASP A 64 -1.08 -24.77 33.28
CA ASP A 64 -1.83 -25.81 32.59
C ASP A 64 -2.99 -25.23 31.76
N GLN A 65 -3.68 -24.21 32.24
CA GLN A 65 -4.74 -23.52 31.49
C GLN A 65 -4.17 -22.82 30.24
N ILE A 66 -3.07 -22.09 30.39
CA ILE A 66 -2.42 -21.38 29.27
C ILE A 66 -1.89 -22.40 28.25
N ALA A 67 -1.21 -23.46 28.71
CA ALA A 67 -0.70 -24.52 27.83
C ALA A 67 -1.82 -25.26 27.10
N THR A 68 -2.98 -25.48 27.75
CA THR A 68 -4.16 -26.11 27.12
C THR A 68 -4.72 -25.22 26.01
N TYR A 69 -4.80 -23.89 26.24
CA TYR A 69 -5.18 -22.93 25.22
C TYR A 69 -4.22 -22.97 24.02
N MET A 70 -2.90 -22.94 24.27
CA MET A 70 -1.89 -23.05 23.22
C MET A 70 -2.00 -24.35 22.41
N LYS A 71 -2.21 -25.50 23.08
CA LYS A 71 -2.43 -26.79 22.41
C LYS A 71 -3.67 -26.78 21.51
N THR A 72 -4.74 -26.13 21.95
CA THR A 72 -5.96 -25.97 21.14
C THR A 72 -5.66 -25.23 19.85
N LEU A 73 -4.91 -24.10 19.94
CA LEU A 73 -4.51 -23.32 18.76
C LEU A 73 -3.58 -24.11 17.83
N LEU A 74 -2.62 -24.86 18.40
CA LEU A 74 -1.75 -25.76 17.62
C LEU A 74 -2.57 -26.82 16.89
N GLY A 75 -3.60 -27.37 17.55
CA GLY A 75 -4.53 -28.34 16.95
C GLY A 75 -5.32 -27.74 15.77
N TRP A 76 -5.51 -26.44 15.73
CA TRP A 76 -6.11 -25.71 14.60
C TRP A 76 -5.11 -25.32 13.51
N GLY A 77 -3.84 -25.67 13.67
CA GLY A 77 -2.80 -25.43 12.66
C GLY A 77 -1.96 -24.18 12.88
N VAL A 78 -2.03 -23.54 14.05
CA VAL A 78 -1.12 -22.44 14.41
C VAL A 78 0.31 -23.01 14.48
N ALA A 79 1.26 -22.36 13.79
CA ALA A 79 2.64 -22.87 13.66
C ALA A 79 3.57 -22.41 14.80
N GLY A 80 3.22 -21.37 15.53
CA GLY A 80 4.03 -20.81 16.63
C GLY A 80 3.39 -19.58 17.26
N PHE A 81 4.04 -19.01 18.26
CA PHE A 81 3.49 -17.95 19.08
C PHE A 81 4.44 -16.75 19.24
N ARG A 82 3.89 -15.55 19.29
CA ARG A 82 4.51 -14.39 19.91
C ARG A 82 4.05 -14.33 21.36
N ILE A 83 5.00 -14.31 22.29
CA ILE A 83 4.70 -14.12 23.70
C ILE A 83 4.89 -12.63 24.02
N ASP A 84 3.75 -11.95 24.14
CA ASP A 84 3.66 -10.53 24.40
C ASP A 84 4.15 -10.19 25.80
N ALA A 85 4.81 -9.04 25.96
CA ALA A 85 5.25 -8.50 27.26
C ALA A 85 5.96 -9.52 28.16
N ALA A 86 6.73 -10.46 27.59
CA ALA A 86 7.29 -11.62 28.27
C ALA A 86 8.19 -11.25 29.46
N LYS A 87 8.79 -10.04 29.47
CA LYS A 87 9.59 -9.54 30.63
C LYS A 87 8.81 -9.44 31.94
N HIS A 88 7.46 -9.39 31.87
CA HIS A 88 6.58 -9.30 33.03
C HIS A 88 6.18 -10.67 33.59
N MET A 89 6.78 -11.74 33.09
CA MET A 89 6.68 -13.10 33.61
C MET A 89 8.08 -13.64 33.91
N ALA A 90 8.23 -14.41 34.97
CA ALA A 90 9.50 -15.07 35.25
C ALA A 90 9.89 -15.98 34.07
N PRO A 91 11.16 -15.97 33.60
CA PRO A 91 11.58 -16.78 32.46
C PRO A 91 11.36 -18.28 32.69
N THR A 92 11.42 -18.75 33.93
CA THR A 92 11.11 -20.12 34.33
C THR A 92 9.67 -20.51 34.07
N ASP A 93 8.75 -19.57 34.31
CA ASP A 93 7.32 -19.78 34.16
C ASP A 93 6.92 -19.82 32.68
N VAL A 94 7.46 -18.86 31.90
CA VAL A 94 7.29 -18.86 30.45
C VAL A 94 7.77 -20.19 29.84
N LYS A 95 8.95 -20.65 30.28
CA LYS A 95 9.47 -21.94 29.83
C LYS A 95 8.58 -23.11 30.22
N ALA A 96 8.11 -23.14 31.47
CA ALA A 96 7.22 -24.20 31.94
C ALA A 96 5.90 -24.25 31.16
N ILE A 97 5.31 -23.10 30.83
CA ILE A 97 4.10 -23.01 30.00
C ILE A 97 4.37 -23.58 28.60
N LEU A 98 5.46 -23.14 27.94
CA LEU A 98 5.81 -23.63 26.61
C LEU A 98 6.12 -25.15 26.62
N ASP A 99 6.85 -25.64 27.61
CA ASP A 99 7.14 -27.08 27.75
C ASP A 99 5.83 -27.88 27.89
N LYS A 100 4.91 -27.43 28.74
CA LYS A 100 3.58 -28.05 28.90
C LYS A 100 2.75 -27.95 27.61
N ALA A 101 2.94 -26.95 26.79
CA ALA A 101 2.29 -26.80 25.49
C ALA A 101 2.89 -27.72 24.40
N GLY A 102 3.99 -28.41 24.67
CA GLY A 102 4.68 -29.29 23.72
C GLY A 102 5.86 -28.60 23.03
N SER A 103 6.42 -27.57 23.63
CA SER A 103 7.56 -26.78 23.15
C SER A 103 7.37 -26.23 21.71
N PRO A 104 6.24 -25.58 21.43
CA PRO A 104 6.02 -24.98 20.12
C PRO A 104 7.07 -23.90 19.85
N LYS A 105 7.28 -23.55 18.58
CA LYS A 105 8.07 -22.39 18.22
C LYS A 105 7.47 -21.12 18.82
N ALA A 106 8.32 -20.30 19.43
CA ALA A 106 7.90 -19.01 19.98
C ALA A 106 8.99 -17.95 19.77
N TYR A 107 8.57 -16.70 19.74
CA TYR A 107 9.47 -15.59 20.02
C TYR A 107 8.88 -14.73 21.13
N LEU A 108 9.76 -14.27 22.01
CA LEU A 108 9.39 -13.57 23.21
C LEU A 108 9.67 -12.08 23.05
N GLU A 109 8.68 -11.25 23.33
CA GLU A 109 8.88 -9.82 23.38
C GLU A 109 9.44 -9.42 24.74
N VAL A 110 10.69 -9.00 24.72
CA VAL A 110 11.40 -8.50 25.89
C VAL A 110 12.09 -7.18 25.54
N ILE A 111 11.52 -6.08 26.01
CA ILE A 111 12.10 -4.73 25.79
C ILE A 111 13.07 -4.43 26.95
N GLY A 112 14.37 -4.51 26.69
CA GLY A 112 15.38 -4.15 27.68
C GLY A 112 15.59 -2.63 27.76
N ALA A 113 15.81 -2.13 28.97
CA ALA A 113 16.20 -0.75 29.20
C ALA A 113 17.35 -0.63 30.24
N GLY A 114 18.11 0.46 30.17
CA GLY A 114 19.16 0.74 31.15
C GLY A 114 18.57 0.99 32.53
N GLY A 115 19.26 0.48 33.58
CA GLY A 115 18.83 0.64 34.97
C GLY A 115 17.79 -0.36 35.47
N GLU A 116 17.27 -1.23 34.58
CA GLU A 116 16.39 -2.33 34.99
C GLU A 116 17.19 -3.51 35.56
N SER A 117 16.50 -4.38 36.32
CA SER A 117 17.07 -5.64 36.81
C SER A 117 17.68 -6.46 35.70
N ALA A 118 18.84 -7.07 35.95
CA ALA A 118 19.47 -7.99 35.01
C ALA A 118 18.60 -9.21 34.69
N ASP A 119 17.69 -9.61 35.58
CA ASP A 119 16.87 -10.78 35.44
C ASP A 119 15.68 -10.61 34.43
N ILE A 120 15.34 -9.34 34.14
CA ILE A 120 14.29 -9.02 33.12
C ILE A 120 14.86 -8.52 31.80
N GLN A 121 16.19 -8.59 31.62
CA GLN A 121 16.82 -8.21 30.35
C GLN A 121 16.64 -9.29 29.27
N PRO A 122 16.61 -8.93 27.98
CA PRO A 122 16.38 -9.86 26.86
C PRO A 122 17.25 -11.12 26.90
N GLY A 123 18.52 -10.97 27.28
CA GLY A 123 19.48 -12.09 27.36
C GLY A 123 19.06 -13.20 28.32
N ARG A 124 18.24 -12.90 29.33
CA ARG A 124 17.77 -13.90 30.33
C ARG A 124 16.71 -14.84 29.77
N TYR A 125 16.07 -14.48 28.67
CA TYR A 125 15.01 -15.25 28.03
C TYR A 125 15.51 -16.09 26.83
N THR A 126 16.76 -15.90 26.39
CA THR A 126 17.30 -16.55 25.18
C THR A 126 17.44 -18.08 25.31
N TYR A 127 17.46 -18.64 26.52
CA TYR A 127 17.48 -20.09 26.70
C TYR A 127 16.12 -20.76 26.43
N ILE A 128 15.05 -19.97 26.39
CA ILE A 128 13.70 -20.44 26.12
C ILE A 128 13.51 -20.64 24.59
N ASP A 129 13.58 -19.56 23.83
CA ASP A 129 13.54 -19.55 22.37
C ASP A 129 14.15 -18.25 21.83
N THR A 130 13.68 -17.71 20.70
CA THR A 130 14.11 -16.44 20.16
C THR A 130 13.49 -15.26 20.92
N VAL A 131 14.21 -14.15 21.00
CA VAL A 131 13.82 -12.95 21.75
C VAL A 131 13.96 -11.72 20.88
N THR A 132 13.02 -10.79 20.98
CA THR A 132 13.07 -9.53 20.26
C THR A 132 14.32 -8.71 20.65
N ASP A 133 15.10 -8.30 19.64
CA ASP A 133 16.26 -7.44 19.83
C ASP A 133 15.94 -6.00 19.40
N PHE A 134 15.28 -5.25 20.29
CA PHE A 134 14.91 -3.85 20.04
C PHE A 134 16.13 -2.96 19.81
N LYS A 135 17.27 -3.31 20.42
CA LYS A 135 18.51 -2.57 20.24
C LYS A 135 19.00 -2.62 18.80
N TYR A 136 18.78 -3.74 18.08
CA TYR A 136 19.12 -3.84 16.67
C TYR A 136 18.46 -2.73 15.84
N GLY A 137 17.15 -2.54 15.95
CA GLY A 137 16.42 -1.51 15.20
C GLY A 137 16.85 -0.10 15.58
N THR A 138 17.14 0.15 16.87
CA THR A 138 17.63 1.44 17.36
C THR A 138 19.04 1.75 16.82
N ASP A 139 19.96 0.78 16.89
CA ASP A 139 21.33 0.93 16.38
C ASP A 139 21.33 1.13 14.87
N LEU A 140 20.47 0.37 14.15
CA LEU A 140 20.31 0.51 12.71
C LEU A 140 19.82 1.92 12.35
N ALA A 141 18.79 2.41 13.04
CA ALA A 141 18.25 3.75 12.82
C ALA A 141 19.29 4.85 13.12
N ALA A 142 20.05 4.72 14.19
CA ALA A 142 21.12 5.65 14.53
C ALA A 142 22.17 5.75 13.42
N ASN A 143 22.55 4.62 12.81
CA ASN A 143 23.55 4.59 11.75
C ASN A 143 22.99 5.08 10.41
N PHE A 144 21.74 4.78 10.05
CA PHE A 144 21.10 5.33 8.86
C PHE A 144 20.82 6.84 8.96
N ASN A 145 20.66 7.37 10.16
CA ASN A 145 20.62 8.81 10.42
C ASN A 145 22.01 9.45 10.58
N GLY A 146 23.03 8.65 10.82
CA GLY A 146 24.44 9.04 10.94
C GLY A 146 25.31 8.55 9.78
N GLN A 147 26.09 7.49 10.00
CA GLN A 147 27.00 6.93 9.00
C GLN A 147 26.86 5.41 8.89
N ILE A 148 26.32 4.93 7.75
CA ILE A 148 26.07 3.50 7.55
C ILE A 148 27.34 2.66 7.38
N LYS A 149 28.49 3.28 7.11
CA LYS A 149 29.79 2.56 7.12
C LYS A 149 30.08 1.80 8.40
N ASN A 150 29.58 2.31 9.54
CA ASN A 150 29.76 1.69 10.83
C ASN A 150 29.09 0.31 10.96
N LEU A 151 28.04 0.05 10.15
CA LEU A 151 27.30 -1.20 10.17
C LEU A 151 28.13 -2.44 9.80
N LYS A 152 29.36 -2.27 9.35
CA LYS A 152 30.31 -3.35 8.99
C LYS A 152 30.44 -4.42 10.08
N THR A 153 30.26 -4.06 11.34
CA THR A 153 30.44 -4.94 12.50
C THR A 153 29.17 -5.13 13.31
N LEU A 154 28.00 -4.72 12.77
CA LEU A 154 26.72 -4.87 13.47
C LEU A 154 26.47 -6.33 13.85
N GLY A 155 26.27 -6.59 15.13
CA GLY A 155 26.09 -7.93 15.67
C GLY A 155 26.38 -8.02 17.16
N GLU A 156 26.71 -9.21 17.63
CA GLU A 156 26.91 -9.50 19.07
C GLU A 156 27.96 -8.61 19.72
N SER A 157 29.00 -8.19 18.97
CA SER A 157 30.04 -7.27 19.46
C SER A 157 29.51 -5.87 19.84
N TRP A 158 28.31 -5.52 19.40
CA TRP A 158 27.61 -4.28 19.76
C TRP A 158 26.75 -4.43 21.02
N GLY A 159 26.79 -5.59 21.67
CA GLY A 159 25.92 -5.92 22.81
C GLY A 159 24.52 -6.33 22.39
N LEU A 160 24.35 -6.77 21.14
CA LEU A 160 23.14 -7.41 20.67
C LEU A 160 23.08 -8.87 21.15
N LEU A 161 21.91 -9.48 21.09
CA LEU A 161 21.71 -10.89 21.48
C LEU A 161 22.53 -11.84 20.59
N PRO A 162 22.75 -13.11 21.02
CA PRO A 162 23.29 -14.12 20.12
C PRO A 162 22.45 -14.23 18.84
N SER A 163 23.09 -14.18 17.66
CA SER A 163 22.41 -14.11 16.37
C SER A 163 21.33 -15.19 16.17
N ALA A 164 21.60 -16.42 16.62
CA ALA A 164 20.65 -17.53 16.55
C ALA A 164 19.40 -17.36 17.45
N LYS A 165 19.44 -16.39 18.37
CA LYS A 165 18.38 -16.11 19.35
C LYS A 165 17.73 -14.74 19.17
N ALA A 166 18.31 -13.89 18.35
CA ALA A 166 17.82 -12.55 18.09
C ALA A 166 16.67 -12.57 17.09
N PHE A 167 15.54 -11.95 17.44
CA PHE A 167 14.44 -11.66 16.55
C PHE A 167 14.47 -10.17 16.21
N VAL A 168 14.83 -9.82 14.98
CA VAL A 168 15.21 -8.47 14.59
C VAL A 168 14.22 -7.85 13.59
N PHE A 169 14.09 -6.54 13.67
CA PHE A 169 13.25 -5.72 12.81
C PHE A 169 13.83 -4.29 12.70
N VAL A 170 13.48 -3.60 11.63
CA VAL A 170 13.75 -2.16 11.52
C VAL A 170 12.83 -1.38 12.48
N VAL A 171 11.56 -1.79 12.56
CA VAL A 171 10.55 -1.25 13.46
C VAL A 171 9.49 -2.33 13.74
N ASN A 172 8.85 -2.25 14.89
CA ASN A 172 7.64 -3.00 15.23
C ASN A 172 6.45 -2.06 15.43
N HIS A 173 5.27 -2.62 15.67
CA HIS A 173 4.02 -1.88 15.83
C HIS A 173 4.02 -0.87 17.00
N ASP A 174 4.75 -1.14 18.09
CA ASP A 174 4.87 -0.23 19.23
C ASP A 174 5.77 0.96 18.91
N ARG A 175 6.98 0.66 18.41
CA ARG A 175 8.00 1.69 18.12
C ARG A 175 7.60 2.56 16.94
N GLU A 176 6.85 2.03 15.98
CA GLU A 176 6.28 2.80 14.88
C GLU A 176 5.35 3.90 15.39
N ARG A 177 4.65 3.64 16.49
CA ARG A 177 3.72 4.57 17.15
C ARG A 177 4.30 5.32 18.34
N GLY A 178 5.60 5.21 18.57
CA GLY A 178 6.30 5.92 19.64
C GLY A 178 6.23 5.25 21.03
N HIS A 179 5.57 4.10 21.14
CA HIS A 179 5.57 3.33 22.39
C HIS A 179 6.96 2.71 22.67
N GLY A 180 7.29 2.48 23.93
CA GLY A 180 8.54 1.83 24.33
C GLY A 180 9.81 2.61 23.97
N GLY A 181 9.74 3.94 23.75
CA GLY A 181 10.90 4.82 23.66
C GLY A 181 11.29 5.33 22.27
N GLY A 182 10.56 5.05 21.21
CA GLY A 182 10.83 5.58 19.85
C GLY A 182 12.23 5.25 19.28
N GLY A 183 12.79 6.14 18.46
CA GLY A 183 14.18 6.09 18.00
C GLY A 183 14.46 5.14 16.81
N MET A 184 13.44 4.51 16.26
CA MET A 184 13.55 3.66 15.06
C MET A 184 13.14 4.40 13.78
N LEU A 185 13.56 3.87 12.63
CA LEU A 185 13.07 4.31 11.33
C LEU A 185 11.68 3.71 11.09
N THR A 186 10.73 4.53 10.65
CA THR A 186 9.37 4.11 10.30
C THR A 186 9.10 4.36 8.82
N PHE A 187 7.94 3.96 8.32
CA PHE A 187 7.54 4.28 6.94
C PHE A 187 7.60 5.79 6.63
N MET A 188 7.44 6.66 7.64
CA MET A 188 7.56 8.12 7.50
C MET A 188 9.00 8.57 7.19
N SER A 189 9.99 7.72 7.41
CA SER A 189 11.39 7.99 7.06
C SER A 189 11.66 7.79 5.54
N GLY A 190 10.63 7.40 4.77
CA GLY A 190 10.69 7.28 3.32
C GLY A 190 11.78 6.30 2.85
N ALA A 191 12.56 6.73 1.85
CA ALA A 191 13.60 5.88 1.25
C ALA A 191 14.63 5.33 2.26
N ARG A 192 14.90 6.06 3.35
CA ARG A 192 15.81 5.59 4.39
C ARG A 192 15.28 4.35 5.12
N TYR A 193 13.98 4.29 5.34
CA TYR A 193 13.33 3.09 5.90
C TYR A 193 13.47 1.89 4.97
N ASP A 194 13.26 2.09 3.66
CA ASP A 194 13.41 1.02 2.66
C ASP A 194 14.86 0.54 2.58
N LEU A 195 15.85 1.44 2.64
CA LEU A 195 17.27 1.09 2.65
C LEU A 195 17.67 0.33 3.93
N ALA A 196 17.11 0.69 5.09
CA ALA A 196 17.33 -0.03 6.34
C ALA A 196 16.77 -1.46 6.28
N ASN A 197 15.58 -1.65 5.70
CA ASN A 197 15.03 -2.98 5.45
C ASN A 197 15.89 -3.76 4.44
N THR A 198 16.37 -3.12 3.37
CA THR A 198 17.31 -3.74 2.42
C THR A 198 18.56 -4.24 3.15
N PHE A 199 19.15 -3.43 4.02
CA PHE A 199 20.31 -3.84 4.82
C PHE A 199 19.96 -5.00 5.75
N MET A 200 18.88 -4.90 6.52
CA MET A 200 18.44 -5.96 7.44
C MET A 200 18.28 -7.30 6.72
N MET A 201 17.63 -7.30 5.56
CA MET A 201 17.43 -8.51 4.76
C MET A 201 18.72 -9.07 4.16
N ALA A 202 19.70 -8.21 3.87
CA ALA A 202 21.00 -8.63 3.34
C ALA A 202 21.99 -9.07 4.43
N TRP A 203 21.86 -8.56 5.67
CA TRP A 203 22.83 -8.79 6.74
C TRP A 203 22.61 -10.14 7.46
N PRO A 204 23.69 -10.93 7.71
CA PRO A 204 23.54 -12.27 8.28
C PRO A 204 23.40 -12.27 9.81
N TYR A 205 22.44 -11.55 10.36
CA TYR A 205 22.21 -11.48 11.80
C TYR A 205 20.72 -11.59 12.14
N GLY A 206 20.37 -12.51 13.03
CA GLY A 206 19.05 -12.67 13.59
C GLY A 206 17.96 -13.19 12.64
N TRP A 207 16.82 -13.53 13.21
CA TRP A 207 15.57 -13.84 12.50
C TRP A 207 14.86 -12.51 12.16
N LYS A 208 14.50 -12.32 10.92
CA LYS A 208 14.03 -11.02 10.43
C LYS A 208 12.51 -10.95 10.40
N GLN A 209 11.98 -9.83 10.88
CA GLN A 209 10.58 -9.45 10.77
C GLN A 209 10.46 -8.15 9.99
N VAL A 210 9.52 -8.10 9.05
CA VAL A 210 9.13 -6.89 8.34
C VAL A 210 7.79 -6.41 8.91
N MET A 211 7.73 -5.15 9.31
CA MET A 211 6.49 -4.51 9.73
C MET A 211 5.55 -4.35 8.53
N SER A 212 4.25 -4.51 8.77
CA SER A 212 3.21 -4.11 7.84
C SER A 212 2.13 -3.38 8.63
N GLY A 213 2.11 -2.07 8.50
CA GLY A 213 1.31 -1.18 9.33
C GLY A 213 0.29 -0.36 8.56
N TYR A 214 -0.52 0.38 9.31
CA TYR A 214 -1.46 1.36 8.77
C TYR A 214 -0.81 2.69 8.58
N ARG A 215 -1.27 3.44 7.58
CA ARG A 215 -0.87 4.82 7.39
C ARG A 215 -1.50 5.73 8.44
N PHE A 216 -0.69 6.57 9.07
CA PHE A 216 -1.11 7.70 9.89
C PHE A 216 -0.24 8.92 9.52
N GLU A 217 -0.77 10.13 9.70
CA GLU A 217 -0.10 11.34 9.20
C GLU A 217 0.99 11.85 10.12
N ASN A 218 0.84 11.64 11.43
CA ASN A 218 1.83 12.03 12.43
C ASN A 218 1.69 11.18 13.70
N MET A 219 2.73 11.18 14.53
CA MET A 219 2.79 10.38 15.77
C MET A 219 1.73 10.76 16.80
N SER A 220 1.20 11.98 16.77
CA SER A 220 0.16 12.42 17.71
C SER A 220 -1.23 11.93 17.37
N THR A 221 -1.42 11.38 16.17
CA THR A 221 -2.72 10.87 15.68
C THR A 221 -2.78 9.35 15.57
N TYR A 222 -1.74 8.64 15.99
CA TYR A 222 -1.67 7.18 15.86
C TYR A 222 -2.80 6.44 16.58
N GLU A 223 -3.29 6.99 17.69
CA GLU A 223 -4.40 6.40 18.46
C GLU A 223 -5.75 6.53 17.76
N THR A 224 -5.85 7.41 16.79
CA THR A 224 -7.03 7.55 15.93
C THR A 224 -6.93 6.73 14.65
N ASP A 225 -5.98 5.79 14.61
CA ASP A 225 -5.84 4.83 13.52
C ASP A 225 -7.18 4.20 13.16
N LYS A 226 -7.40 4.04 11.88
CA LYS A 226 -8.68 3.59 11.31
C LYS A 226 -9.02 2.11 11.59
N GLY A 227 -8.29 1.49 12.52
CA GLY A 227 -8.45 0.09 12.89
C GLY A 227 -7.90 -0.87 11.84
N ALA A 228 -8.13 -2.17 12.05
CA ALA A 228 -7.70 -3.17 11.09
C ALA A 228 -8.37 -2.92 9.74
N PRO A 229 -7.62 -2.87 8.61
CA PRO A 229 -8.25 -2.83 7.31
C PRO A 229 -9.11 -4.08 7.18
N GLY A 230 -10.29 -3.93 6.64
CA GLY A 230 -11.12 -5.05 6.27
C GLY A 230 -10.45 -5.91 5.19
N SER A 231 -11.20 -6.39 4.22
CA SER A 231 -10.68 -7.15 3.06
C SER A 231 -9.94 -6.28 2.03
N THR A 232 -9.47 -5.10 2.42
CA THR A 232 -8.90 -4.10 1.51
C THR A 232 -7.53 -4.50 0.98
N PRO A 233 -7.35 -4.46 -0.34
CA PRO A 233 -6.06 -4.73 -0.97
C PRO A 233 -5.05 -3.63 -0.65
N CYS A 234 -3.76 -3.93 -0.81
CA CYS A 234 -2.67 -2.97 -0.67
C CYS A 234 -2.71 -1.76 -1.64
N SER A 235 -3.69 -1.68 -2.52
CA SER A 235 -4.00 -0.52 -3.36
C SER A 235 -4.74 0.59 -2.62
N ASP A 236 -5.24 0.30 -1.44
CA ASP A 236 -5.86 1.28 -0.56
C ASP A 236 -4.76 2.14 0.10
N SER A 237 -4.98 3.44 0.13
CA SER A 237 -4.04 4.41 0.71
C SER A 237 -3.88 4.31 2.23
N GLN A 238 -4.59 3.41 2.89
CA GLN A 238 -4.61 3.25 4.34
C GLN A 238 -3.61 2.22 4.86
N TRP A 239 -3.24 1.24 4.03
CA TRP A 239 -2.26 0.22 4.38
C TRP A 239 -0.90 0.50 3.73
N ASN A 240 0.20 0.41 4.48
CA ASN A 240 1.55 0.61 3.95
C ASN A 240 2.05 -0.58 3.12
N CYS A 241 1.58 -1.79 3.44
CA CYS A 241 1.96 -3.04 2.76
C CYS A 241 3.48 -3.17 2.52
N GLU A 242 4.29 -2.86 3.52
CA GLU A 242 5.75 -2.84 3.42
C GLU A 242 6.30 -4.17 2.90
N GLN A 243 5.70 -5.30 3.30
CA GLN A 243 6.08 -6.63 2.85
C GLN A 243 5.90 -6.86 1.34
N ARG A 244 5.13 -6.02 0.66
CA ARG A 244 4.91 -6.07 -0.81
C ARG A 244 5.73 -5.03 -1.57
N ARG A 245 6.45 -4.16 -0.88
CA ARG A 245 7.35 -3.22 -1.56
C ARG A 245 8.47 -4.00 -2.25
N PRO A 246 8.79 -3.72 -3.53
CA PRO A 246 9.83 -4.45 -4.25
C PRO A 246 11.18 -4.47 -3.52
N THR A 247 11.55 -3.36 -2.88
CA THR A 247 12.76 -3.23 -2.06
C THR A 247 12.82 -4.17 -0.86
N ILE A 248 11.67 -4.69 -0.40
CA ILE A 248 11.58 -5.62 0.74
C ILE A 248 11.29 -7.03 0.23
N MET A 249 10.27 -7.18 -0.62
CA MET A 249 9.85 -8.47 -1.17
C MET A 249 10.99 -9.16 -1.95
N ASN A 250 11.66 -8.42 -2.83
CA ASN A 250 12.76 -8.98 -3.61
C ASN A 250 13.98 -9.29 -2.74
N MET A 251 14.17 -8.56 -1.64
CA MET A 251 15.23 -8.86 -0.68
C MET A 251 14.95 -10.09 0.17
N ALA A 252 13.71 -10.57 0.27
CA ALA A 252 13.43 -11.88 0.86
C ALA A 252 14.07 -13.01 0.02
N LEU A 253 14.01 -12.91 -1.32
CA LEU A 253 14.74 -13.84 -2.20
C LEU A 253 16.25 -13.73 -1.99
N PHE A 254 16.81 -12.52 -1.90
CA PHE A 254 18.22 -12.31 -1.59
C PHE A 254 18.61 -13.00 -0.29
N HIS A 255 17.85 -12.75 0.80
CA HIS A 255 18.07 -13.35 2.12
C HIS A 255 18.14 -14.88 2.04
N ASN A 256 17.08 -15.48 1.46
CA ASN A 256 16.97 -16.94 1.38
C ASN A 256 18.10 -17.58 0.54
N ARG A 257 18.52 -16.91 -0.54
CA ARG A 257 19.61 -17.42 -1.40
C ARG A 257 21.01 -17.23 -0.82
N THR A 258 21.13 -16.33 0.13
CA THR A 258 22.42 -16.02 0.78
C THR A 258 22.48 -16.52 2.22
N GLU A 259 21.48 -17.29 2.67
CA GLU A 259 21.47 -17.85 4.02
C GLU A 259 22.73 -18.69 4.27
N GLY A 260 23.30 -18.58 5.47
CA GLY A 260 24.54 -19.25 5.85
C GLY A 260 25.82 -18.70 5.22
N GLN A 261 25.72 -17.75 4.27
CA GLN A 261 26.91 -17.17 3.65
C GLN A 261 27.51 -16.05 4.50
N PRO A 262 28.85 -15.99 4.64
CA PRO A 262 29.49 -14.90 5.36
C PRO A 262 29.45 -13.59 4.57
N VAL A 263 29.60 -12.47 5.27
CA VAL A 263 29.87 -11.18 4.63
C VAL A 263 31.27 -11.20 4.00
N SER A 264 31.38 -10.77 2.76
CA SER A 264 32.61 -10.69 2.00
C SER A 264 32.70 -9.36 1.24
N ASN A 265 33.91 -8.98 0.81
CA ASN A 265 34.13 -7.82 -0.07
C ASN A 265 33.48 -6.53 0.43
N TRP A 266 33.50 -6.28 1.74
CA TRP A 266 32.97 -5.03 2.28
C TRP A 266 33.69 -3.84 1.68
N TRP A 267 32.92 -2.87 1.21
CA TRP A 267 33.35 -1.58 0.74
C TRP A 267 32.48 -0.48 1.34
N ASP A 268 33.08 0.67 1.61
CA ASP A 268 32.38 1.91 1.96
C ASP A 268 33.14 3.12 1.42
N ASN A 269 32.45 4.23 1.21
CA ASN A 269 33.05 5.50 0.79
C ASN A 269 33.57 6.34 1.94
N GLY A 270 33.66 5.76 3.13
CA GLY A 270 34.01 6.47 4.36
C GLY A 270 32.84 7.20 5.03
N ASN A 271 31.60 7.10 4.49
CA ASN A 271 30.42 7.81 4.99
C ASN A 271 29.13 6.96 4.84
N ASN A 272 28.28 7.29 3.87
CA ASN A 272 26.92 6.76 3.77
C ASN A 272 26.67 5.93 2.48
N GLN A 273 27.72 5.42 1.85
CA GLN A 273 27.63 4.44 0.78
C GLN A 273 28.37 3.18 1.20
N ILE A 274 27.70 2.03 1.13
CA ILE A 274 28.28 0.74 1.47
C ILE A 274 27.95 -0.30 0.39
N ALA A 275 28.80 -1.32 0.27
CA ALA A 275 28.51 -2.50 -0.49
C ALA A 275 29.19 -3.72 0.13
N PHE A 276 28.57 -4.90 -0.03
CA PHE A 276 29.16 -6.14 0.45
C PHE A 276 28.61 -7.36 -0.28
N GLY A 277 29.42 -8.39 -0.34
CA GLY A 277 29.05 -9.70 -0.81
C GLY A 277 28.50 -10.59 0.32
N ARG A 278 27.83 -11.65 -0.07
CA ARG A 278 27.42 -12.76 0.78
C ARG A 278 28.01 -14.04 0.18
N GLY A 279 29.26 -14.33 0.53
CA GLY A 279 30.03 -15.38 -0.12
C GLY A 279 30.07 -15.21 -1.63
N ASP A 280 29.77 -16.29 -2.35
CA ASP A 280 29.59 -16.34 -3.81
C ASP A 280 28.10 -16.36 -4.24
N LYS A 281 27.17 -16.06 -3.34
CA LYS A 281 25.72 -16.18 -3.56
C LYS A 281 25.02 -14.86 -3.82
N GLY A 282 25.54 -13.74 -3.33
CA GLY A 282 24.90 -12.45 -3.51
C GLY A 282 25.80 -11.28 -3.27
N PHE A 283 25.40 -10.10 -3.76
CA PHE A 283 26.06 -8.84 -3.53
C PHE A 283 25.03 -7.72 -3.48
N VAL A 284 25.22 -6.77 -2.56
CA VAL A 284 24.34 -5.61 -2.37
C VAL A 284 25.16 -4.34 -2.27
N ALA A 285 24.67 -3.25 -2.85
CA ALA A 285 25.20 -1.90 -2.72
C ALA A 285 24.07 -0.97 -2.24
N ILE A 286 24.31 -0.20 -1.20
CA ILE A 286 23.34 0.68 -0.55
C ILE A 286 23.87 2.10 -0.54
N ASN A 287 23.11 3.03 -1.08
CA ASN A 287 23.45 4.44 -1.17
C ASN A 287 22.46 5.27 -0.31
N ASN A 288 22.88 5.65 0.87
CA ASN A 288 22.13 6.52 1.79
C ASN A 288 22.56 8.00 1.68
N GLU A 289 23.05 8.40 0.50
CA GLU A 289 23.42 9.78 0.15
C GLU A 289 22.54 10.31 -0.98
N SER A 290 22.51 11.62 -1.19
CA SER A 290 21.77 12.24 -2.31
C SER A 290 22.47 12.10 -3.66
N GLY A 291 23.81 12.01 -3.67
CA GLY A 291 24.62 11.78 -4.87
C GLY A 291 24.65 10.30 -5.24
N SER A 292 24.97 9.99 -6.51
CA SER A 292 25.10 8.59 -6.97
C SER A 292 26.32 7.90 -6.36
N LEU A 293 26.20 6.61 -6.05
CA LEU A 293 27.32 5.71 -5.79
C LEU A 293 27.85 5.23 -7.15
N VAL A 294 29.03 5.72 -7.53
CA VAL A 294 29.71 5.32 -8.77
C VAL A 294 31.02 4.65 -8.39
N ALA A 295 31.10 3.32 -8.56
CA ALA A 295 32.28 2.54 -8.18
C ALA A 295 32.35 1.21 -8.95
N SER A 296 33.57 0.70 -9.12
CA SER A 296 33.81 -0.66 -9.62
C SER A 296 34.20 -1.55 -8.44
N LEU A 297 33.32 -2.46 -8.06
CA LEU A 297 33.38 -3.21 -6.80
C LEU A 297 33.44 -4.71 -7.00
N GLN A 298 34.27 -5.40 -6.19
CA GLN A 298 34.35 -6.85 -6.16
C GLN A 298 33.04 -7.44 -5.60
N THR A 299 32.39 -8.30 -6.37
CA THR A 299 31.08 -8.87 -5.98
C THR A 299 31.18 -10.23 -5.29
N GLY A 300 32.17 -11.02 -5.64
CA GLY A 300 32.28 -12.44 -5.30
C GLY A 300 31.51 -13.36 -6.26
N LEU A 301 30.76 -12.80 -7.20
CA LEU A 301 29.99 -13.55 -8.19
C LEU A 301 30.83 -13.78 -9.47
N PRO A 302 30.58 -14.87 -10.24
CA PRO A 302 31.15 -15.09 -11.56
C PRO A 302 30.78 -13.99 -12.56
N ALA A 303 31.54 -13.89 -13.66
CA ALA A 303 31.20 -12.97 -14.75
C ALA A 303 29.84 -13.27 -15.34
N GLY A 304 29.06 -12.21 -15.63
CA GLY A 304 27.69 -12.34 -16.19
C GLY A 304 26.88 -11.07 -16.08
N GLU A 305 25.70 -11.06 -16.71
CA GLU A 305 24.68 -10.02 -16.54
C GLU A 305 23.62 -10.51 -15.54
N TYR A 306 23.58 -9.91 -14.36
CA TYR A 306 22.70 -10.27 -13.26
C TYR A 306 21.50 -9.33 -13.18
N CYS A 307 20.31 -9.87 -12.87
CA CYS A 307 19.13 -9.08 -12.59
C CYS A 307 19.35 -8.21 -11.34
N ASN A 308 19.11 -6.90 -11.46
CA ASN A 308 19.03 -6.03 -10.28
C ASN A 308 17.70 -6.21 -9.60
N LEU A 309 17.69 -6.81 -8.40
CA LEU A 309 16.48 -7.11 -7.64
C LEU A 309 15.72 -5.85 -7.14
N LEU A 310 16.37 -4.68 -7.14
CA LEU A 310 15.87 -3.49 -6.42
C LEU A 310 15.47 -2.33 -7.33
N GLY A 311 15.51 -2.51 -8.64
CA GLY A 311 15.22 -1.42 -9.57
C GLY A 311 13.80 -1.43 -10.14
N GLY A 312 12.95 -2.40 -9.79
CA GLY A 312 11.61 -2.53 -10.37
C GLY A 312 10.70 -3.43 -9.55
N ASN A 313 9.50 -3.69 -10.09
CA ASN A 313 8.44 -4.42 -9.38
C ASN A 313 8.68 -5.94 -9.33
N ASP A 314 9.40 -6.48 -10.27
CA ASP A 314 9.85 -7.87 -10.28
C ASP A 314 11.37 -7.99 -10.29
N TYR A 315 11.88 -9.21 -10.21
CA TYR A 315 13.31 -9.48 -9.97
C TYR A 315 14.26 -8.95 -11.06
N CYS A 316 13.81 -8.71 -12.27
CA CYS A 316 14.64 -8.29 -13.39
C CYS A 316 14.22 -6.98 -14.04
N SER A 317 13.06 -6.42 -13.68
CA SER A 317 12.56 -5.14 -14.22
C SER A 317 13.42 -3.94 -13.80
N GLY A 318 14.27 -4.10 -12.80
CA GLY A 318 15.24 -3.11 -12.34
C GLY A 318 16.48 -2.96 -13.20
N GLY A 319 16.53 -3.61 -14.37
CA GLY A 319 17.70 -3.65 -15.21
C GLY A 319 18.73 -4.68 -14.77
N TYR A 320 19.94 -4.59 -15.33
CA TYR A 320 21.00 -5.58 -15.13
C TYR A 320 22.25 -4.94 -14.55
N VAL A 321 22.99 -5.72 -13.76
CA VAL A 321 24.33 -5.39 -13.28
C VAL A 321 25.31 -6.36 -13.95
N THR A 322 26.26 -5.83 -14.70
CA THR A 322 27.29 -6.63 -15.34
C THR A 322 28.46 -6.84 -14.39
N VAL A 323 28.81 -8.11 -14.15
CA VAL A 323 30.01 -8.55 -13.46
C VAL A 323 31.02 -8.98 -14.52
N ASP A 324 32.20 -8.38 -14.50
CA ASP A 324 33.28 -8.66 -15.47
C ASP A 324 34.03 -9.96 -15.15
N SER A 325 34.98 -10.32 -16.01
CA SER A 325 35.81 -11.53 -15.84
C SER A 325 36.70 -11.52 -14.59
N SER A 326 36.90 -10.37 -13.96
CA SER A 326 37.61 -10.23 -12.68
C SER A 326 36.68 -10.32 -11.46
N GLY A 327 35.36 -10.51 -11.66
CA GLY A 327 34.37 -10.55 -10.63
C GLY A 327 33.93 -9.17 -10.11
N LYS A 328 34.21 -8.10 -10.84
CA LYS A 328 33.86 -6.74 -10.48
C LYS A 328 32.62 -6.27 -11.21
N ALA A 329 31.75 -5.53 -10.50
CA ALA A 329 30.63 -4.81 -11.07
C ALA A 329 30.91 -3.31 -11.12
N SER A 330 30.72 -2.69 -12.30
CA SER A 330 30.67 -1.23 -12.42
C SER A 330 29.29 -0.74 -12.09
N LEU A 331 29.15 -0.10 -10.95
CA LEU A 331 27.86 0.33 -10.38
C LEU A 331 27.64 1.82 -10.59
N ASN A 332 26.38 2.18 -10.84
CA ASN A 332 25.87 3.53 -10.72
C ASN A 332 24.52 3.44 -9.98
N VAL A 333 24.57 3.57 -8.66
CA VAL A 333 23.37 3.49 -7.81
C VAL A 333 22.93 4.92 -7.46
N PRO A 334 21.76 5.37 -7.92
CA PRO A 334 21.28 6.72 -7.63
C PRO A 334 21.19 7.01 -6.13
N GLY A 335 21.13 8.29 -5.78
CA GLY A 335 20.96 8.71 -4.39
C GLY A 335 19.70 8.11 -3.74
N MET A 336 19.81 7.70 -2.50
CA MET A 336 18.74 7.07 -1.72
C MET A 336 18.15 5.81 -2.37
N LYS A 337 19.01 5.02 -3.04
CA LYS A 337 18.64 3.76 -3.68
C LYS A 337 19.64 2.66 -3.33
N ALA A 338 19.32 1.44 -3.72
CA ALA A 338 20.19 0.30 -3.59
C ALA A 338 20.13 -0.58 -4.84
N ALA A 339 21.16 -1.43 -5.02
CA ALA A 339 21.19 -2.47 -6.03
C ALA A 339 21.57 -3.80 -5.37
N ALA A 340 20.91 -4.87 -5.76
CA ALA A 340 21.21 -6.21 -5.23
C ALA A 340 21.16 -7.24 -6.36
N ILE A 341 22.12 -8.16 -6.36
CA ILE A 341 22.23 -9.26 -7.34
C ILE A 341 22.51 -10.56 -6.62
N ILE A 342 22.03 -11.67 -7.17
CA ILE A 342 22.24 -13.02 -6.62
C ILE A 342 22.67 -14.01 -7.69
N ALA A 343 23.40 -15.03 -7.27
CA ALA A 343 23.79 -16.14 -8.12
C ALA A 343 22.57 -16.86 -8.69
N GLY A 344 22.62 -17.21 -9.97
CA GLY A 344 21.53 -17.89 -10.67
C GLY A 344 20.40 -16.99 -11.15
N CYS A 345 20.50 -15.69 -10.92
CA CYS A 345 19.51 -14.67 -11.31
C CYS A 345 20.12 -13.77 -12.37
N THR A 346 20.13 -14.21 -13.62
CA THR A 346 20.80 -13.54 -14.73
C THR A 346 19.85 -13.16 -15.84
N LYS A 347 20.30 -12.32 -16.75
CA LYS A 347 19.54 -11.97 -17.96
C LYS A 347 19.17 -13.19 -18.81
N ALA A 348 20.06 -14.19 -18.87
CA ALA A 348 19.81 -15.43 -19.58
C ALA A 348 18.90 -16.40 -18.80
N ASN A 349 18.83 -16.25 -17.48
CA ASN A 349 17.98 -17.03 -16.58
C ASN A 349 17.39 -16.08 -15.52
N PRO A 350 16.35 -15.32 -15.87
CA PRO A 350 15.67 -14.44 -14.93
C PRO A 350 15.16 -15.25 -13.73
N CYS A 351 15.31 -14.78 -12.53
CA CYS A 351 15.11 -15.43 -11.22
C CYS A 351 13.91 -16.40 -11.07
N GLY A 352 13.24 -16.75 -12.11
CA GLY A 352 12.04 -17.57 -12.16
C GLY A 352 12.26 -19.07 -12.32
N GLY A 353 13.49 -19.59 -12.24
CA GLY A 353 13.77 -21.01 -12.48
C GLY A 353 13.98 -21.89 -11.24
N SER A 354 13.83 -21.37 -10.02
CA SER A 354 14.03 -22.17 -8.80
C SER A 354 12.97 -21.86 -7.75
N ALA A 355 12.36 -22.91 -7.26
CA ALA A 355 11.34 -22.88 -6.22
C ALA A 355 11.72 -21.99 -5.03
N LEU A 356 10.78 -21.19 -4.53
CA LEU A 356 10.88 -20.52 -3.24
C LEU A 356 11.14 -21.56 -2.14
N PRO A 357 11.93 -21.28 -1.09
CA PRO A 357 12.12 -22.20 0.01
C PRO A 357 10.77 -22.66 0.56
N GLY A 358 10.60 -23.99 0.65
CA GLY A 358 9.34 -24.60 1.09
C GLY A 358 8.27 -24.73 0.00
N THR A 359 8.62 -24.57 -1.29
CA THR A 359 7.73 -24.97 -2.38
C THR A 359 7.60 -26.49 -2.44
N LYS A 360 6.40 -26.97 -2.75
CA LYS A 360 6.10 -28.39 -2.93
C LYS A 360 6.83 -28.98 -4.12
N PHE A 361 7.03 -28.17 -5.17
CA PHE A 361 7.68 -28.59 -6.40
C PHE A 361 8.97 -27.79 -6.64
N SER A 362 10.04 -28.47 -7.01
CA SER A 362 11.33 -27.84 -7.33
C SER A 362 11.33 -27.10 -8.67
N SER A 363 10.46 -27.50 -9.57
CA SER A 363 10.21 -26.89 -10.88
C SER A 363 8.83 -27.31 -11.36
N MET A 364 8.28 -26.60 -12.34
CA MET A 364 7.04 -26.96 -13.01
C MET A 364 7.13 -26.62 -14.49
N ASN A 365 6.63 -27.51 -15.33
CA ASN A 365 6.60 -27.34 -16.76
C ASN A 365 5.21 -27.65 -17.29
N LEU A 366 4.83 -26.97 -18.38
CA LEU A 366 3.69 -27.34 -19.19
C LEU A 366 4.16 -28.19 -20.37
N ARG A 367 3.53 -29.32 -20.57
CA ARG A 367 3.74 -30.20 -21.72
C ARG A 367 2.40 -30.45 -22.40
N GLY A 368 2.36 -30.28 -23.71
CA GLY A 368 1.10 -30.42 -24.41
C GLY A 368 1.22 -30.24 -25.92
N THR A 369 0.08 -30.14 -26.58
CA THR A 369 0.00 -29.96 -28.04
C THR A 369 0.71 -28.70 -28.54
N HIS A 370 0.76 -27.63 -27.71
CA HIS A 370 1.39 -26.36 -28.03
C HIS A 370 2.92 -26.44 -28.24
N ASN A 371 3.58 -27.42 -27.66
CA ASN A 371 5.01 -27.61 -27.74
C ASN A 371 5.43 -29.04 -28.14
N ALA A 372 4.54 -29.75 -28.87
CA ALA A 372 4.73 -31.13 -29.26
C ALA A 372 5.15 -32.04 -28.09
N TRP A 373 4.57 -31.80 -26.90
CA TRP A 373 4.86 -32.49 -25.64
C TRP A 373 6.28 -32.27 -25.12
N GLY A 374 6.99 -31.25 -25.61
CA GLY A 374 8.23 -30.74 -25.00
C GLY A 374 7.98 -30.01 -23.68
N ASN A 375 8.99 -29.32 -23.17
CA ASN A 375 8.92 -28.57 -21.92
C ASN A 375 8.70 -27.08 -22.17
N THR A 376 7.68 -26.50 -21.55
CA THR A 376 7.53 -25.05 -21.37
C THR A 376 7.61 -24.77 -19.87
N PRO A 377 8.74 -24.18 -19.38
CA PRO A 377 8.88 -23.87 -17.97
C PRO A 377 7.84 -22.89 -17.46
N MET A 378 7.35 -23.13 -16.24
CA MET A 378 6.48 -22.20 -15.52
C MET A 378 7.28 -21.42 -14.49
N THR A 379 6.83 -20.22 -14.17
CA THR A 379 7.37 -19.37 -13.09
C THR A 379 6.45 -19.42 -11.89
N ILE A 380 7.03 -19.38 -10.68
CA ILE A 380 6.26 -19.38 -9.43
C ILE A 380 6.27 -17.98 -8.80
N ASP A 381 5.12 -17.52 -8.32
CA ASP A 381 4.99 -16.25 -7.60
C ASP A 381 5.09 -16.43 -6.07
N ALA A 382 5.06 -15.31 -5.34
CA ALA A 382 5.12 -15.28 -3.89
C ALA A 382 3.93 -15.99 -3.19
N ASN A 383 2.82 -16.18 -3.90
CA ASN A 383 1.63 -16.88 -3.41
C ASN A 383 1.70 -18.40 -3.68
N ARG A 384 2.84 -18.89 -4.16
CA ARG A 384 3.05 -20.29 -4.58
C ARG A 384 2.13 -20.71 -5.71
N VAL A 385 1.87 -19.80 -6.65
CA VAL A 385 1.14 -20.07 -7.87
C VAL A 385 2.11 -20.11 -9.04
N TRP A 386 2.25 -21.28 -9.66
CA TRP A 386 2.98 -21.45 -10.90
C TRP A 386 2.19 -20.85 -12.05
N SER A 387 2.84 -20.17 -12.97
CA SER A 387 2.19 -19.59 -14.13
C SER A 387 3.05 -19.65 -15.39
N ALA A 388 2.40 -19.76 -16.54
CA ALA A 388 2.99 -19.59 -17.86
C ALA A 388 1.95 -19.07 -18.85
N THR A 389 2.41 -18.37 -19.87
CA THR A 389 1.58 -17.96 -21.00
C THR A 389 1.82 -18.90 -22.18
N LEU A 390 0.75 -19.40 -22.77
CA LEU A 390 0.78 -20.31 -23.92
C LEU A 390 -0.02 -19.72 -25.09
N THR A 391 0.52 -19.84 -26.30
CA THR A 391 -0.24 -19.59 -27.53
C THR A 391 -0.64 -20.91 -28.16
N LEU A 392 -1.95 -21.16 -28.24
CA LEU A 392 -2.55 -22.32 -28.86
C LEU A 392 -2.99 -21.94 -30.29
N THR A 393 -2.45 -22.62 -31.30
CA THR A 393 -2.62 -22.22 -32.70
C THR A 393 -3.90 -22.77 -33.36
N GLY A 394 -4.73 -23.49 -32.62
CA GLY A 394 -5.95 -24.10 -33.13
C GLY A 394 -5.76 -25.46 -33.81
N ASN A 395 -4.52 -25.83 -34.15
CA ASN A 395 -4.17 -27.16 -34.66
C ASN A 395 -3.75 -28.03 -33.48
N GLY A 396 -4.68 -28.64 -32.78
CA GLY A 396 -4.40 -29.61 -31.74
C GLY A 396 -3.64 -30.83 -32.23
N ASP A 397 -3.78 -31.95 -31.54
CA ASP A 397 -3.28 -33.24 -32.03
C ASP A 397 -4.17 -33.79 -33.18
N ALA A 398 -3.92 -35.04 -33.58
CA ALA A 398 -4.68 -35.72 -34.61
C ALA A 398 -6.21 -35.80 -34.36
N THR A 399 -6.66 -35.52 -33.13
CA THR A 399 -8.08 -35.43 -32.75
C THR A 399 -8.63 -34.01 -32.83
N GLY A 400 -7.79 -32.99 -33.14
CA GLY A 400 -8.15 -31.58 -33.17
C GLY A 400 -8.25 -30.90 -31.79
N ALA A 401 -7.91 -31.62 -30.72
CA ALA A 401 -8.00 -31.10 -29.37
C ALA A 401 -6.66 -30.45 -28.88
N GLN A 402 -6.78 -29.27 -28.28
CA GLN A 402 -5.67 -28.66 -27.55
C GLN A 402 -5.64 -29.20 -26.13
N ARG A 403 -4.49 -29.66 -25.67
CA ARG A 403 -4.37 -30.27 -24.35
C ARG A 403 -2.97 -30.14 -23.78
N PHE A 404 -2.88 -30.20 -22.45
CA PHE A 404 -1.61 -30.15 -21.72
C PHE A 404 -1.67 -30.92 -20.41
N LYS A 405 -0.50 -31.12 -19.81
CA LYS A 405 -0.29 -31.57 -18.43
C LYS A 405 0.76 -30.70 -17.74
N PHE A 406 0.72 -30.70 -16.44
CA PHE A 406 1.82 -30.19 -15.61
C PHE A 406 2.84 -31.33 -15.39
N ASP A 407 4.13 -31.01 -15.53
CA ASP A 407 5.24 -31.96 -15.33
C ASP A 407 6.30 -31.31 -14.43
N VAL A 408 6.50 -31.87 -13.24
CA VAL A 408 7.37 -31.27 -12.21
C VAL A 408 8.82 -31.21 -12.67
N PHE A 409 9.34 -32.27 -13.29
CA PHE A 409 10.75 -32.38 -13.66
C PHE A 409 11.01 -32.23 -15.18
N GLY A 410 9.96 -32.06 -15.97
CA GLY A 410 10.08 -32.02 -17.42
C GLY A 410 10.48 -33.36 -18.06
N ASN A 411 10.32 -34.47 -17.36
CA ASN A 411 10.74 -35.81 -17.78
C ASN A 411 9.66 -36.89 -17.58
N TRP A 412 8.43 -36.50 -17.26
CA TRP A 412 7.27 -37.35 -16.97
C TRP A 412 7.34 -38.15 -15.66
N ALA A 413 8.40 -38.04 -14.88
CA ALA A 413 8.55 -38.78 -13.62
C ALA A 413 7.47 -38.41 -12.60
N GLU A 414 7.06 -37.14 -12.61
CA GLU A 414 5.93 -36.67 -11.79
C GLU A 414 5.11 -35.66 -12.62
N ASN A 415 3.91 -36.06 -13.00
CA ASN A 415 3.02 -35.24 -13.83
C ASN A 415 1.60 -35.21 -13.26
N TYR A 416 0.86 -34.18 -13.65
CA TYR A 416 -0.50 -33.92 -13.21
C TYR A 416 -1.38 -33.57 -14.42
N GLY A 417 -2.57 -34.19 -14.47
CA GLY A 417 -3.64 -33.87 -15.40
C GLY A 417 -4.93 -33.65 -14.60
N ASP A 418 -6.07 -33.81 -15.23
CA ASP A 418 -7.36 -33.66 -14.53
C ASP A 418 -8.28 -34.80 -14.98
N ASN A 419 -8.51 -35.77 -14.08
CA ASN A 419 -9.32 -36.93 -14.35
C ASN A 419 -10.81 -36.64 -14.33
N GLU A 420 -11.24 -35.71 -13.52
CA GLU A 420 -12.63 -35.45 -13.16
C GLU A 420 -13.18 -34.20 -13.85
N GLY A 421 -12.29 -33.31 -14.32
CA GLY A 421 -12.65 -32.05 -14.97
C GLY A 421 -13.12 -31.00 -13.97
N ASP A 422 -12.62 -31.09 -12.72
CA ASP A 422 -13.05 -30.26 -11.60
C ASP A 422 -12.14 -29.03 -11.33
N GLY A 423 -11.08 -28.87 -12.15
CA GLY A 423 -10.13 -27.78 -12.01
C GLY A 423 -9.05 -28.03 -10.95
N ILE A 424 -8.92 -29.27 -10.47
CA ILE A 424 -7.85 -29.71 -9.56
C ILE A 424 -6.94 -30.68 -10.33
N ALA A 425 -5.64 -30.48 -10.22
CA ALA A 425 -4.67 -31.28 -10.95
C ALA A 425 -4.35 -32.58 -10.19
N ASP A 426 -4.64 -33.74 -10.81
CA ASP A 426 -4.43 -35.08 -10.25
C ASP A 426 -3.06 -35.63 -10.57
N LYS A 427 -2.35 -36.10 -9.55
CA LYS A 427 -1.05 -36.73 -9.75
C LYS A 427 -1.16 -38.06 -10.51
N GLY A 428 -0.33 -38.21 -11.55
CA GLY A 428 -0.30 -39.43 -12.35
C GLY A 428 -1.56 -39.66 -13.17
N SER A 429 -2.35 -38.60 -13.39
CA SER A 429 -3.59 -38.64 -14.17
C SER A 429 -3.36 -39.26 -15.55
N SER A 430 -4.28 -40.10 -15.98
CA SER A 430 -4.32 -40.63 -17.36
C SER A 430 -4.93 -39.62 -18.34
N LYS A 431 -5.68 -38.63 -17.84
CA LYS A 431 -6.31 -37.61 -18.68
C LYS A 431 -5.50 -36.32 -18.74
N ASP A 432 -5.53 -35.71 -19.91
CA ASP A 432 -4.95 -34.39 -20.15
C ASP A 432 -5.97 -33.30 -19.83
N ILE A 433 -5.48 -32.11 -19.51
CA ILE A 433 -6.32 -30.93 -19.37
C ILE A 433 -6.63 -30.39 -20.76
N LEU A 434 -7.92 -30.29 -21.07
CA LEU A 434 -8.41 -29.85 -22.38
C LEU A 434 -8.61 -28.34 -22.40
N VAL A 435 -8.24 -27.71 -23.51
CA VAL A 435 -8.49 -26.29 -23.77
C VAL A 435 -9.29 -26.13 -25.05
N SER A 436 -10.43 -25.47 -24.95
CA SER A 436 -11.29 -25.19 -26.10
C SER A 436 -10.88 -23.88 -26.79
N GLY A 437 -10.47 -23.97 -28.05
CA GLY A 437 -10.20 -22.83 -28.93
C GLY A 437 -8.73 -22.46 -29.08
N ALA A 438 -8.46 -21.76 -30.17
CA ALA A 438 -7.16 -21.11 -30.42
C ALA A 438 -7.09 -19.78 -29.67
N GLY A 439 -5.89 -19.35 -29.30
CA GLY A 439 -5.66 -18.09 -28.59
C GLY A 439 -4.47 -18.16 -27.68
N THR A 440 -4.17 -17.04 -27.05
CA THR A 440 -3.17 -16.96 -26.00
C THR A 440 -3.85 -17.11 -24.64
N TYR A 441 -3.29 -17.96 -23.78
CA TYR A 441 -3.86 -18.30 -22.47
C TYR A 441 -2.79 -18.14 -21.39
N ARG A 442 -3.20 -17.62 -20.25
CA ARG A 442 -2.44 -17.73 -19.02
C ARG A 442 -2.89 -18.98 -18.30
N ILE A 443 -1.95 -19.88 -18.04
CA ILE A 443 -2.16 -21.09 -17.26
C ILE A 443 -1.57 -20.87 -15.87
N THR A 444 -2.31 -21.20 -14.82
CA THR A 444 -1.81 -21.14 -13.44
C THR A 444 -2.02 -22.48 -12.74
N LEU A 445 -1.19 -22.78 -11.73
CA LEU A 445 -1.33 -23.92 -10.81
C LEU A 445 -0.93 -23.49 -9.40
N SER A 446 -1.84 -23.58 -8.45
CA SER A 446 -1.60 -23.33 -7.04
C SER A 446 -0.98 -24.57 -6.37
N GLU A 447 0.13 -24.41 -5.63
CA GLU A 447 0.75 -25.51 -4.91
C GLU A 447 -0.03 -25.97 -3.68
N SER A 448 -0.85 -25.10 -3.11
CA SER A 448 -1.53 -25.38 -1.84
C SER A 448 -2.65 -26.40 -2.00
N ASP A 449 -3.41 -26.30 -3.09
CA ASP A 449 -4.62 -27.10 -3.32
C ASP A 449 -4.66 -27.75 -4.70
N LEU A 450 -3.60 -27.59 -5.50
CA LEU A 450 -3.48 -28.09 -6.87
C LEU A 450 -4.56 -27.55 -7.83
N ARG A 451 -5.27 -26.48 -7.47
CA ARG A 451 -6.18 -25.81 -8.38
C ARG A 451 -5.41 -25.13 -9.50
N TYR A 452 -5.94 -25.29 -10.71
CA TYR A 452 -5.38 -24.63 -11.87
C TYR A 452 -6.44 -23.73 -12.54
N THR A 453 -5.96 -22.75 -13.31
CA THR A 453 -6.81 -21.94 -14.18
C THR A 453 -6.26 -21.91 -15.60
N VAL A 454 -7.16 -21.81 -16.56
CA VAL A 454 -6.87 -21.58 -17.98
C VAL A 454 -7.63 -20.33 -18.39
N THR A 455 -6.94 -19.18 -18.38
CA THR A 455 -7.56 -17.89 -18.64
C THR A 455 -7.18 -17.41 -20.04
N PRO A 456 -8.13 -17.20 -20.98
CA PRO A 456 -7.81 -16.62 -22.26
C PRO A 456 -7.30 -15.19 -22.05
N LEU A 457 -6.15 -14.89 -22.64
CA LEU A 457 -5.68 -13.52 -22.79
C LEU A 457 -6.33 -13.00 -24.07
N THR A 458 -7.18 -12.01 -23.93
CA THR A 458 -7.69 -11.26 -25.10
C THR A 458 -6.49 -10.67 -25.85
N SER A 459 -6.63 -10.45 -27.17
CA SER A 459 -5.60 -9.76 -27.94
C SER A 459 -5.23 -8.46 -27.22
N ASN A 460 -3.94 -8.22 -27.02
CA ASN A 460 -3.44 -7.01 -26.40
C ASN A 460 -4.14 -5.78 -26.98
N GLN A 461 -4.71 -4.95 -26.13
CA GLN A 461 -5.32 -3.67 -26.49
C GLN A 461 -4.22 -2.60 -26.37
N ALA A 462 -4.27 -1.58 -27.21
CA ALA A 462 -3.39 -0.44 -26.98
C ALA A 462 -3.74 0.27 -25.67
N PRO A 463 -2.76 0.77 -24.92
CA PRO A 463 -3.01 1.45 -23.66
C PRO A 463 -3.91 2.67 -23.84
N VAL A 464 -4.59 3.07 -22.77
CA VAL A 464 -5.35 4.31 -22.70
C VAL A 464 -4.52 5.33 -21.93
N ALA A 465 -3.99 6.32 -22.64
CA ALA A 465 -3.22 7.39 -22.04
C ALA A 465 -4.12 8.37 -21.28
N ALA A 466 -3.79 8.65 -20.03
CA ALA A 466 -4.40 9.68 -19.21
C ALA A 466 -3.37 10.76 -18.87
N LEU A 467 -3.82 12.01 -18.77
CA LEU A 467 -2.95 13.14 -18.45
C LEU A 467 -3.72 14.18 -17.65
N SER A 468 -3.12 14.64 -16.56
CA SER A 468 -3.67 15.71 -15.71
C SER A 468 -2.55 16.70 -15.31
N PRO A 469 -2.80 18.01 -15.30
CA PRO A 469 -3.98 18.69 -15.85
C PRO A 469 -4.00 18.71 -17.38
N LYS A 470 -5.19 18.78 -17.99
CA LYS A 470 -5.32 18.84 -19.47
C LYS A 470 -5.27 20.25 -20.06
N THR A 471 -5.69 21.25 -19.29
CA THR A 471 -5.68 22.66 -19.72
C THR A 471 -5.45 23.53 -18.50
N LEU A 472 -4.50 24.44 -18.58
CA LEU A 472 -4.24 25.42 -17.53
C LEU A 472 -3.55 26.64 -18.07
N SER A 473 -3.56 27.74 -17.28
CA SER A 473 -2.78 28.94 -17.53
C SER A 473 -1.77 29.09 -16.40
N VAL A 474 -0.55 29.45 -16.74
CA VAL A 474 0.57 29.70 -15.82
C VAL A 474 1.26 31.01 -16.18
N LYS A 475 2.02 31.59 -15.27
CA LYS A 475 2.93 32.68 -15.54
C LYS A 475 4.20 32.18 -16.23
N THR A 476 4.78 33.00 -17.10
CA THR A 476 6.10 32.74 -17.67
C THR A 476 7.10 32.54 -16.54
N GLY A 477 7.91 31.49 -16.66
CA GLY A 477 8.85 31.10 -15.62
C GLY A 477 8.31 30.14 -14.55
N GLU A 478 7.02 29.85 -14.53
CA GLU A 478 6.44 28.81 -13.62
C GLU A 478 6.62 27.44 -14.18
N SER A 479 6.64 26.46 -13.25
CA SER A 479 6.72 25.03 -13.55
C SER A 479 5.40 24.35 -13.20
N VAL A 480 4.99 23.38 -14.00
CA VAL A 480 3.80 22.56 -13.79
C VAL A 480 4.20 21.10 -13.71
N VAL A 481 3.64 20.40 -12.74
CA VAL A 481 3.74 18.93 -12.65
C VAL A 481 2.57 18.33 -13.43
N PHE A 482 2.89 17.49 -14.41
CA PHE A 482 1.92 16.69 -15.16
C PHE A 482 1.97 15.26 -14.63
N ASP A 483 0.80 14.64 -14.53
CA ASP A 483 0.64 13.29 -14.01
C ASP A 483 -0.09 12.42 -15.05
N ALA A 484 0.59 11.37 -15.49
CA ALA A 484 0.08 10.36 -16.39
C ALA A 484 -0.14 9.00 -15.71
N SER A 485 0.00 8.90 -14.37
CA SER A 485 -0.11 7.66 -13.62
C SER A 485 -1.48 6.99 -13.69
N ALA A 486 -2.52 7.74 -14.09
CA ALA A 486 -3.86 7.23 -14.33
C ALA A 486 -4.02 6.52 -15.70
N SER A 487 -2.97 6.43 -16.51
CA SER A 487 -2.97 5.65 -17.75
C SER A 487 -3.16 4.17 -17.47
N ARG A 488 -3.88 3.46 -18.32
CA ARG A 488 -4.30 2.07 -18.10
C ARG A 488 -4.10 1.24 -19.35
N ASP A 489 -3.92 -0.06 -19.11
CA ASP A 489 -3.80 -1.09 -20.12
C ASP A 489 -4.25 -2.44 -19.54
N ASP A 490 -4.63 -3.39 -20.39
CA ASP A 490 -5.04 -4.74 -19.97
C ASP A 490 -3.86 -5.60 -19.49
N GLY A 491 -2.63 -5.30 -19.95
CA GLY A 491 -1.36 -5.88 -19.47
C GLY A 491 -0.54 -4.95 -18.60
N GLY A 492 -0.93 -3.68 -18.47
CA GLY A 492 -0.24 -2.62 -17.72
C GLY A 492 0.70 -1.75 -18.56
N VAL A 493 0.76 -0.47 -18.22
CA VAL A 493 1.69 0.50 -18.84
C VAL A 493 3.09 0.26 -18.31
N VAL A 494 4.07 0.03 -19.21
CA VAL A 494 5.45 -0.26 -18.84
C VAL A 494 6.40 0.93 -19.01
N SER A 495 6.04 1.92 -19.83
CA SER A 495 6.88 3.11 -19.99
C SER A 495 6.09 4.36 -20.33
N TYR A 496 6.69 5.49 -20.00
CA TYR A 496 6.21 6.83 -20.32
C TYR A 496 7.29 7.57 -21.12
N SER A 497 6.88 8.36 -22.09
CA SER A 497 7.77 9.22 -22.87
C SER A 497 7.10 10.58 -23.06
N TRP A 498 7.71 11.65 -22.52
CA TRP A 498 7.18 13.00 -22.57
C TRP A 498 7.81 13.82 -23.69
N SER A 499 7.05 14.72 -24.26
CA SER A 499 7.56 15.69 -25.25
C SER A 499 8.66 16.60 -24.69
N SER A 500 8.77 16.71 -23.36
CA SER A 500 9.83 17.39 -22.62
C SER A 500 11.09 16.54 -22.39
N GLY A 501 11.04 15.24 -22.70
CA GLY A 501 12.13 14.29 -22.56
C GLY A 501 12.11 13.44 -21.30
N GLY A 502 11.11 13.61 -20.43
CA GLY A 502 10.92 12.79 -19.22
C GLY A 502 10.47 11.35 -19.54
N THR A 503 10.69 10.43 -18.58
CA THR A 503 10.32 9.00 -18.70
C THR A 503 9.59 8.45 -17.47
N ALA A 504 9.31 9.29 -16.47
CA ALA A 504 8.54 8.90 -15.29
C ALA A 504 7.03 9.06 -15.53
N ALA A 505 6.20 8.47 -14.66
CA ALA A 505 4.75 8.65 -14.72
C ALA A 505 4.31 10.10 -14.46
N THR A 506 5.17 10.90 -13.85
CA THR A 506 4.97 12.35 -13.65
C THR A 506 6.13 13.12 -14.25
N GLU A 507 5.85 14.31 -14.79
CA GLU A 507 6.84 15.19 -15.42
C GLU A 507 6.64 16.63 -14.98
N THR A 508 7.72 17.35 -14.73
CA THR A 508 7.70 18.77 -14.38
C THR A 508 8.22 19.58 -15.55
N VAL A 509 7.35 20.39 -16.13
CA VAL A 509 7.69 21.25 -17.27
C VAL A 509 7.64 22.71 -16.87
N ARG A 510 8.71 23.47 -17.20
CA ARG A 510 8.81 24.92 -17.00
C ARG A 510 8.47 25.66 -18.30
N PHE A 511 7.74 26.75 -18.19
CA PHE A 511 7.28 27.54 -19.33
C PHE A 511 7.94 28.92 -19.33
N ASP A 512 9.04 29.10 -20.06
CA ASP A 512 9.86 30.31 -20.04
C ASP A 512 9.46 31.36 -21.14
N THR A 513 8.55 30.97 -22.04
CA THR A 513 8.08 31.89 -23.11
C THR A 513 6.56 32.02 -23.08
N PRO A 514 6.01 33.23 -23.27
CA PRO A 514 4.57 33.39 -23.33
C PRO A 514 3.99 32.72 -24.58
N GLY A 515 2.72 32.31 -24.49
CA GLY A 515 2.01 31.65 -25.58
C GLY A 515 1.38 30.31 -25.17
N THR A 516 0.83 29.64 -26.15
CA THR A 516 0.20 28.33 -25.95
C THR A 516 1.23 27.21 -26.21
N HIS A 517 1.45 26.36 -25.21
CA HIS A 517 2.34 25.22 -25.24
C HIS A 517 1.53 23.94 -25.16
N THR A 518 2.03 22.89 -25.82
CA THR A 518 1.46 21.55 -25.73
C THR A 518 2.47 20.62 -25.09
N VAL A 519 2.05 19.93 -24.02
CA VAL A 519 2.82 18.87 -23.39
C VAL A 519 2.14 17.54 -23.70
N THR A 520 2.87 16.59 -24.26
CA THR A 520 2.34 15.29 -24.66
C THR A 520 3.08 14.19 -23.90
N VAL A 521 2.34 13.23 -23.40
CA VAL A 521 2.86 11.96 -22.92
C VAL A 521 2.46 10.83 -23.86
N THR A 522 3.38 9.95 -24.19
CA THR A 522 3.13 8.68 -24.86
C THR A 522 3.39 7.56 -23.86
N VAL A 523 2.41 6.68 -23.69
CA VAL A 523 2.51 5.50 -22.84
C VAL A 523 2.61 4.26 -23.70
N THR A 524 3.38 3.28 -23.24
CA THR A 524 3.65 2.02 -23.98
C THR A 524 3.32 0.85 -23.06
N ASP A 525 2.68 -0.19 -23.59
CA ASP A 525 2.44 -1.46 -22.93
C ASP A 525 3.64 -2.43 -23.06
N ALA A 526 3.51 -3.62 -22.48
CA ALA A 526 4.56 -4.63 -22.49
C ALA A 526 4.85 -5.20 -23.89
N GLU A 527 3.89 -5.16 -24.77
CA GLU A 527 3.95 -5.67 -26.15
C GLU A 527 4.37 -4.59 -27.16
N GLY A 528 4.53 -3.34 -26.72
CA GLY A 528 5.02 -2.23 -27.54
C GLY A 528 3.92 -1.41 -28.22
N LEU A 529 2.63 -1.63 -27.94
CA LEU A 529 1.58 -0.74 -28.40
C LEU A 529 1.60 0.57 -27.59
N THR A 530 1.19 1.66 -28.24
CA THR A 530 1.29 3.00 -27.63
C THR A 530 -0.01 3.77 -27.73
N ALA A 531 -0.20 4.68 -26.77
CA ALA A 531 -1.21 5.74 -26.84
C ALA A 531 -0.64 7.04 -26.31
N SER A 532 -1.21 8.17 -26.73
CA SER A 532 -0.75 9.49 -26.29
C SER A 532 -1.90 10.32 -25.75
N ALA A 533 -1.56 11.17 -24.77
CA ALA A 533 -2.45 12.23 -24.26
C ALA A 533 -1.70 13.55 -24.22
N SER A 534 -2.41 14.65 -24.51
CA SER A 534 -1.81 15.99 -24.54
C SER A 534 -2.53 16.95 -23.61
N ALA A 535 -1.75 17.86 -23.05
CA ALA A 535 -2.21 18.99 -22.25
C ALA A 535 -1.86 20.30 -22.97
N THR A 536 -2.74 21.27 -22.86
CA THR A 536 -2.54 22.64 -23.39
C THR A 536 -2.27 23.59 -22.22
N VAL A 537 -1.15 24.28 -22.25
CA VAL A 537 -0.75 25.27 -21.26
C VAL A 537 -0.64 26.64 -21.92
N THR A 538 -1.34 27.61 -21.39
CA THR A 538 -1.16 29.02 -21.81
C THR A 538 -0.22 29.68 -20.82
N ALA A 539 1.02 29.96 -21.24
CA ALA A 539 1.97 30.75 -20.48
C ALA A 539 1.70 32.23 -20.77
N ILE A 540 1.42 33.01 -19.73
CA ILE A 540 1.07 34.39 -19.77
C ILE A 540 2.29 35.19 -19.31
N ASP A 541 2.70 36.16 -20.12
CA ASP A 541 3.80 37.06 -19.74
C ASP A 541 3.35 37.97 -18.58
N ASP A 542 3.92 37.74 -17.40
CA ASP A 542 3.65 38.52 -16.21
C ASP A 542 4.61 39.73 -16.16
N ASN A 543 4.52 40.63 -17.16
CA ASN A 543 5.22 41.91 -17.12
C ASN A 543 4.63 42.91 -16.11
N GLY A 544 3.78 42.46 -15.19
CA GLY A 544 3.36 43.19 -13.99
C GLY A 544 2.44 44.35 -14.21
N THR A 545 1.77 44.48 -15.37
CA THR A 545 0.88 45.63 -15.66
C THR A 545 -0.43 45.23 -16.32
N TYR A 546 -1.23 44.38 -15.64
CA TYR A 546 -2.65 44.34 -15.98
C TYR A 546 -3.33 45.63 -15.47
N THR A 547 -4.18 46.19 -16.29
CA THR A 547 -5.02 47.35 -15.90
C THR A 547 -6.22 46.83 -15.09
N SER A 548 -6.57 47.52 -14.04
CA SER A 548 -7.78 47.26 -13.25
C SER A 548 -8.44 48.55 -12.84
N VAL A 549 -9.78 48.54 -12.73
CA VAL A 549 -10.57 49.65 -12.21
C VAL A 549 -10.53 49.65 -10.68
N LEU A 550 -10.36 48.47 -10.05
CA LEU A 550 -10.31 48.33 -8.61
C LEU A 550 -8.86 48.12 -8.13
N PRO A 551 -8.45 48.75 -7.03
CA PRO A 551 -7.08 48.59 -6.51
C PRO A 551 -6.79 47.24 -5.91
N THR A 552 -7.80 46.58 -5.36
CA THR A 552 -7.78 45.23 -4.75
C THR A 552 -9.17 44.64 -4.84
N LEU A 553 -9.26 43.32 -4.77
CA LEU A 553 -10.53 42.59 -4.68
C LEU A 553 -10.38 41.35 -3.81
N ASN A 554 -11.42 41.09 -3.03
CA ASN A 554 -11.48 39.92 -2.16
C ASN A 554 -12.80 39.16 -2.38
N PHE A 555 -12.71 37.85 -2.37
CA PHE A 555 -13.85 36.98 -2.24
C PHE A 555 -14.22 36.83 -0.75
N ARG A 556 -15.49 37.00 -0.41
CA ARG A 556 -16.02 36.78 0.93
C ARG A 556 -17.34 36.03 0.85
N GLY A 557 -17.48 34.97 1.64
CA GLY A 557 -18.69 34.16 1.59
C GLY A 557 -18.69 33.03 2.63
N THR A 558 -19.73 32.23 2.58
CA THR A 558 -19.86 31.04 3.46
C THR A 558 -18.66 30.09 3.36
N PRO A 559 -18.04 29.85 2.17
CA PRO A 559 -16.90 28.95 2.07
C PRO A 559 -15.66 29.35 2.89
N ASN A 560 -15.49 30.63 3.17
CA ASN A 560 -14.38 31.14 3.98
C ASN A 560 -14.88 31.85 5.26
N ALA A 561 -16.06 31.47 5.77
CA ALA A 561 -16.68 32.04 6.96
C ALA A 561 -16.74 33.60 6.92
N TRP A 562 -16.95 34.15 5.72
CA TRP A 562 -16.99 35.61 5.46
C TRP A 562 -15.66 36.31 5.72
N GLY A 563 -14.57 35.58 5.88
CA GLY A 563 -13.22 36.12 5.90
C GLY A 563 -12.83 36.77 4.57
N SER A 564 -11.69 37.45 4.52
CA SER A 564 -11.17 38.06 3.32
C SER A 564 -10.21 37.13 2.59
N LEU A 565 -10.61 36.63 1.41
CA LEU A 565 -9.73 35.85 0.52
C LEU A 565 -9.34 36.77 -0.65
N ALA A 566 -8.09 37.20 -0.68
CA ALA A 566 -7.59 38.05 -1.74
C ALA A 566 -7.72 37.40 -3.12
N MET A 567 -8.24 38.11 -4.10
CA MET A 567 -8.27 37.72 -5.50
C MET A 567 -7.03 38.25 -6.23
N THR A 568 -6.55 37.50 -7.20
CA THR A 568 -5.39 37.86 -8.02
C THR A 568 -5.86 38.45 -9.35
N LEU A 569 -5.29 39.57 -9.78
CA LEU A 569 -5.52 40.12 -11.11
C LEU A 569 -4.76 39.29 -12.14
N VAL A 570 -5.48 38.56 -13.00
CA VAL A 570 -4.90 37.56 -13.92
C VAL A 570 -4.91 37.97 -15.40
N ALA A 571 -5.63 39.04 -15.73
CA ALA A 571 -5.66 39.72 -17.03
C ALA A 571 -6.24 41.11 -16.83
N ASP A 572 -6.23 41.97 -17.87
CA ASP A 572 -6.85 43.30 -17.81
C ASP A 572 -8.29 43.21 -17.31
N ASN A 573 -8.54 43.87 -16.18
CA ASN A 573 -9.82 43.88 -15.47
C ASN A 573 -10.36 42.53 -14.99
N GLN A 574 -9.55 41.45 -15.01
CA GLN A 574 -9.98 40.10 -14.62
C GLN A 574 -9.33 39.68 -13.31
N TRP A 575 -10.13 39.56 -12.28
CA TRP A 575 -9.74 39.03 -10.96
C TRP A 575 -10.14 37.56 -10.81
N GLU A 576 -9.34 36.80 -10.10
CA GLU A 576 -9.56 35.35 -9.91
C GLU A 576 -9.21 34.88 -8.49
N ALA A 577 -10.00 33.96 -7.96
CA ALA A 577 -9.67 33.17 -6.77
C ALA A 577 -10.10 31.72 -6.92
N LEU A 578 -9.38 30.82 -6.26
CA LEU A 578 -9.80 29.42 -6.10
C LEU A 578 -10.58 29.28 -4.80
N VAL A 579 -11.81 28.79 -4.88
CA VAL A 579 -12.72 28.65 -3.76
C VAL A 579 -13.29 27.24 -3.72
N THR A 580 -13.24 26.59 -2.55
CA THR A 580 -13.89 25.30 -2.35
C THR A 580 -15.28 25.49 -1.74
N PHE A 581 -16.30 25.04 -2.44
CA PHE A 581 -17.70 25.06 -2.01
C PHE A 581 -18.11 23.69 -1.48
N ASP A 582 -18.84 23.64 -0.39
CA ASP A 582 -19.24 22.42 0.32
C ASP A 582 -20.61 21.85 -0.10
N GLY A 583 -21.31 22.49 -1.05
CA GLY A 583 -22.59 22.05 -1.58
C GLY A 583 -23.80 22.33 -0.67
N GLN A 584 -23.63 23.02 0.44
CA GLN A 584 -24.76 23.36 1.31
C GLN A 584 -25.80 24.27 0.62
N ALA A 585 -27.07 24.08 0.90
CA ALA A 585 -28.21 24.72 0.20
C ALA A 585 -28.26 26.26 0.26
N ASN A 586 -27.44 26.88 1.10
CA ASN A 586 -27.43 28.33 1.33
C ASN A 586 -26.04 28.96 1.16
N GLN A 587 -25.19 28.37 0.35
CA GLN A 587 -23.89 28.97 0.06
C GLN A 587 -24.07 30.28 -0.66
N ARG A 588 -23.36 31.29 -0.20
CA ARG A 588 -23.43 32.64 -0.73
C ARG A 588 -22.13 33.38 -0.55
N PHE A 589 -21.90 34.36 -1.43
CA PHE A 589 -20.69 35.16 -1.41
C PHE A 589 -20.89 36.54 -2.00
N LYS A 590 -19.89 37.39 -1.82
CA LYS A 590 -19.77 38.72 -2.40
C LYS A 590 -18.33 39.00 -2.78
N PHE A 591 -18.16 40.00 -3.57
CA PHE A 591 -16.83 40.61 -3.88
C PHE A 591 -16.67 41.87 -3.04
N ASP A 592 -15.55 42.00 -2.32
CA ASP A 592 -15.28 43.12 -1.42
C ASP A 592 -13.95 43.77 -1.80
N VAL A 593 -13.98 45.07 -2.16
CA VAL A 593 -12.83 45.75 -2.74
C VAL A 593 -11.66 45.86 -1.76
N LYS A 594 -11.92 46.20 -0.50
CA LYS A 594 -10.88 46.45 0.50
C LYS A 594 -10.81 45.41 1.61
N GLY A 595 -11.73 44.43 1.61
CA GLY A 595 -11.84 43.48 2.68
C GLY A 595 -12.46 44.03 3.96
N ASP A 596 -13.06 45.22 3.93
CA ASP A 596 -13.64 45.92 5.08
C ASP A 596 -15.14 46.24 4.93
N TRP A 597 -15.77 45.69 3.89
CA TRP A 597 -17.16 45.88 3.51
C TRP A 597 -17.55 47.32 3.08
N SER A 598 -16.61 48.27 3.05
CA SER A 598 -16.88 49.66 2.67
C SER A 598 -17.33 49.80 1.22
N LYS A 599 -16.86 48.88 0.36
CA LYS A 599 -17.27 48.81 -1.05
C LYS A 599 -17.34 47.35 -1.47
N ASN A 600 -18.53 46.83 -1.64
CA ASN A 600 -18.76 45.44 -2.00
C ASN A 600 -19.75 45.31 -3.17
N TYR A 601 -19.68 44.18 -3.87
CA TYR A 601 -20.53 43.83 -5.00
C TYR A 601 -21.21 42.49 -4.77
N GLY A 602 -22.51 42.42 -5.08
CA GLY A 602 -23.32 41.25 -5.07
C GLY A 602 -24.27 41.27 -6.26
N ASP A 603 -25.12 40.26 -6.41
CA ASP A 603 -26.02 40.14 -7.56
C ASP A 603 -27.48 40.09 -7.06
N THR A 604 -28.20 41.20 -7.16
CA THR A 604 -29.57 41.33 -6.69
C THR A 604 -30.56 40.74 -7.66
N ASN A 605 -30.34 40.94 -8.93
CA ASN A 605 -31.23 40.54 -10.02
C ASN A 605 -30.91 39.15 -10.60
N LYS A 606 -29.79 38.53 -10.19
CA LYS A 606 -29.36 37.19 -10.56
C LYS A 606 -29.08 37.03 -12.05
N ASP A 607 -28.50 38.04 -12.69
CA ASP A 607 -28.21 38.07 -14.12
C ASP A 607 -26.73 37.78 -14.45
N GLY A 608 -25.89 37.51 -13.42
CA GLY A 608 -24.45 37.24 -13.58
C GLY A 608 -23.60 38.53 -13.65
N VAL A 609 -24.19 39.69 -13.38
CA VAL A 609 -23.50 40.98 -13.25
C VAL A 609 -23.67 41.47 -11.81
N ALA A 610 -22.60 41.79 -11.15
CA ALA A 610 -22.64 42.15 -9.74
C ALA A 610 -22.84 43.67 -9.57
N GLU A 611 -23.84 44.06 -8.79
CA GLU A 611 -24.12 45.49 -8.50
C GLU A 611 -23.40 45.92 -7.21
N LEU A 612 -23.05 47.21 -7.16
CA LEU A 612 -22.53 47.85 -5.94
C LEU A 612 -23.57 47.72 -4.81
N ALA A 613 -23.14 47.20 -3.66
CA ALA A 613 -23.98 46.89 -2.50
C ALA A 613 -25.15 45.94 -2.80
N GLY A 614 -25.10 45.17 -3.91
CA GLY A 614 -26.11 44.17 -4.30
C GLY A 614 -26.25 43.05 -3.27
N SER A 615 -27.30 42.24 -3.44
CA SER A 615 -27.56 41.06 -2.57
C SER A 615 -26.47 39.99 -2.67
N ASP A 616 -26.38 39.13 -1.67
CA ASP A 616 -25.44 38.00 -1.72
C ASP A 616 -25.68 37.10 -2.95
N ILE A 617 -24.62 36.72 -3.62
CA ILE A 617 -24.65 35.78 -4.75
C ILE A 617 -24.86 34.38 -4.19
N LEU A 618 -25.98 33.79 -4.51
CA LEU A 618 -26.33 32.42 -4.06
C LEU A 618 -25.78 31.38 -5.03
N THR A 619 -25.26 30.30 -4.48
CA THR A 619 -24.80 29.13 -5.28
C THR A 619 -25.04 27.82 -4.53
N SER A 620 -25.21 26.75 -5.29
CA SER A 620 -25.33 25.39 -4.77
C SER A 620 -24.22 24.46 -5.32
N VAL A 621 -23.17 25.04 -5.87
CA VAL A 621 -22.06 24.27 -6.46
C VAL A 621 -21.24 23.58 -5.36
N THR A 622 -20.65 22.44 -5.69
CA THR A 622 -19.81 21.62 -4.80
C THR A 622 -18.45 21.38 -5.43
N GLY A 623 -17.40 21.42 -4.62
CA GLY A 623 -16.02 21.19 -5.07
C GLY A 623 -15.25 22.48 -5.25
N GLN A 624 -14.08 22.38 -5.86
CA GLN A 624 -13.21 23.53 -6.08
C GLN A 624 -13.59 24.27 -7.38
N TYR A 625 -13.77 25.56 -7.26
CA TYR A 625 -14.14 26.43 -8.38
C TYR A 625 -13.15 27.58 -8.53
N ARG A 626 -12.91 27.93 -9.77
CA ARG A 626 -12.27 29.15 -10.18
C ARG A 626 -13.34 30.23 -10.25
N VAL A 627 -13.34 31.17 -9.30
CA VAL A 627 -14.25 32.30 -9.24
C VAL A 627 -13.58 33.47 -9.91
N ARG A 628 -14.16 34.03 -10.97
CA ARG A 628 -13.66 35.18 -11.70
C ARG A 628 -14.62 36.35 -11.57
N PHE A 629 -14.05 37.56 -11.60
CA PHE A 629 -14.77 38.82 -11.61
C PHE A 629 -14.08 39.79 -12.55
N ASN A 630 -14.84 40.39 -13.44
CA ASN A 630 -14.35 41.47 -14.30
C ASN A 630 -14.74 42.82 -13.70
N ASP A 631 -13.77 43.64 -13.30
CA ASP A 631 -14.04 44.87 -12.57
C ASP A 631 -14.45 46.07 -13.47
N GLN A 632 -14.43 45.90 -14.79
CA GLN A 632 -14.95 46.87 -15.76
C GLN A 632 -16.40 46.59 -16.13
N THR A 633 -16.74 45.28 -16.42
CA THR A 633 -18.08 44.86 -16.82
C THR A 633 -18.93 44.43 -15.65
N LEU A 634 -18.33 44.20 -14.48
CA LEU A 634 -18.92 43.65 -13.26
C LEU A 634 -19.47 42.20 -13.40
N GLN A 635 -19.18 41.54 -14.52
CA GLN A 635 -19.54 40.17 -14.73
C GLN A 635 -18.69 39.22 -13.86
N TYR A 636 -19.30 38.16 -13.37
CA TYR A 636 -18.60 37.12 -12.64
C TYR A 636 -18.90 35.73 -13.22
N SER A 637 -18.03 34.78 -12.93
CA SER A 637 -18.23 33.35 -13.31
C SER A 637 -17.65 32.39 -12.29
N LEU A 638 -18.26 31.24 -12.19
CA LEU A 638 -17.79 30.10 -11.43
C LEU A 638 -17.48 28.96 -12.40
N THR A 639 -16.22 28.60 -12.55
CA THR A 639 -15.79 27.52 -13.42
C THR A 639 -15.23 26.38 -12.56
N PRO A 640 -15.76 25.16 -12.65
CA PRO A 640 -15.24 24.04 -11.85
C PRO A 640 -13.78 23.76 -12.22
N VAL A 641 -12.95 23.61 -11.21
CA VAL A 641 -11.60 23.06 -11.38
C VAL A 641 -11.76 21.55 -11.38
N SER A 642 -11.62 20.94 -12.55
CA SER A 642 -11.72 19.48 -12.66
C SER A 642 -10.50 18.85 -11.99
N VAL A 643 -10.65 18.38 -10.77
CA VAL A 643 -9.82 17.33 -10.21
C VAL A 643 -10.24 16.05 -10.91
N GLY A 644 -9.35 15.42 -11.64
CA GLY A 644 -9.63 14.17 -12.35
C GLY A 644 -9.77 13.01 -11.37
N TYR A 645 -10.91 12.92 -10.69
CA TYR A 645 -11.20 11.78 -9.81
C TYR A 645 -11.31 10.47 -10.60
N ALA A 646 -10.78 9.39 -10.05
CA ALA A 646 -10.97 8.06 -10.59
C ALA A 646 -12.45 7.67 -10.55
N LYS A 647 -12.94 6.97 -11.57
CA LYS A 647 -14.34 6.55 -11.66
C LYS A 647 -14.49 5.21 -12.38
N ASN A 648 -15.39 4.37 -11.88
CA ASN A 648 -15.77 3.12 -12.53
C ASN A 648 -16.89 3.29 -13.57
N PHE A 649 -17.65 4.37 -13.45
CA PHE A 649 -18.77 4.67 -14.36
C PHE A 649 -18.50 5.96 -15.13
N ALA A 650 -18.83 5.98 -16.41
CA ALA A 650 -18.71 7.18 -17.25
C ALA A 650 -19.62 8.30 -16.73
N SER A 651 -20.80 7.95 -16.27
CA SER A 651 -21.81 8.80 -15.63
C SER A 651 -22.60 7.96 -14.62
N LEU A 652 -23.18 8.62 -13.64
CA LEU A 652 -24.12 8.02 -12.71
C LEU A 652 -25.29 8.97 -12.49
N ASN A 653 -26.49 8.43 -12.39
CA ASN A 653 -27.71 9.17 -12.20
C ASN A 653 -28.50 8.55 -11.07
N ILE A 654 -29.28 9.36 -10.37
CA ILE A 654 -30.28 8.89 -9.43
C ILE A 654 -31.66 8.96 -10.08
N ARG A 655 -32.45 7.90 -9.94
CA ARG A 655 -33.83 7.82 -10.42
C ARG A 655 -34.71 7.33 -9.29
N GLY A 656 -35.87 7.93 -9.13
CA GLY A 656 -36.76 7.54 -8.03
C GLY A 656 -38.06 8.33 -8.00
N THR A 657 -38.81 8.10 -6.96
CA THR A 657 -40.10 8.79 -6.74
C THR A 657 -39.92 10.31 -6.66
N THR A 658 -38.75 10.79 -6.22
CA THR A 658 -38.42 12.21 -6.08
C THR A 658 -38.34 12.98 -7.40
N ASN A 659 -38.06 12.29 -8.51
CA ASN A 659 -37.94 12.86 -9.84
C ASN A 659 -38.83 12.14 -10.86
N ASN A 660 -39.92 11.51 -10.39
CA ASN A 660 -40.84 10.71 -11.21
C ASN A 660 -40.13 9.70 -12.08
N TRP A 661 -39.08 9.05 -11.53
CA TRP A 661 -38.23 8.09 -12.23
C TRP A 661 -37.46 8.67 -13.43
N GLY A 662 -37.42 10.01 -13.53
CA GLY A 662 -36.54 10.70 -14.47
C GLY A 662 -35.07 10.54 -14.05
N SER A 663 -34.17 11.09 -14.84
CA SER A 663 -32.72 11.03 -14.60
C SER A 663 -32.22 12.29 -13.94
N THR A 664 -31.69 12.21 -12.73
CA THR A 664 -30.98 13.28 -12.04
C THR A 664 -29.49 12.96 -12.05
N PRO A 665 -28.64 13.68 -12.78
CA PRO A 665 -27.22 13.41 -12.85
C PRO A 665 -26.55 13.59 -11.47
N MET A 666 -25.61 12.68 -11.18
CA MET A 666 -24.71 12.78 -10.04
C MET A 666 -23.37 13.39 -10.47
N SER A 667 -22.75 14.14 -9.58
CA SER A 667 -21.42 14.68 -9.76
C SER A 667 -20.37 13.80 -9.09
N LEU A 668 -19.26 13.55 -9.77
CA LEU A 668 -18.12 12.87 -9.19
C LEU A 668 -17.37 13.87 -8.29
N VAL A 669 -17.33 13.61 -6.98
CA VAL A 669 -16.80 14.54 -5.97
C VAL A 669 -15.56 14.02 -5.25
N GLY A 670 -15.15 12.81 -5.53
CA GLY A 670 -13.95 12.14 -5.03
C GLY A 670 -13.68 10.88 -5.84
N ASP A 671 -12.55 10.22 -5.61
CA ASP A 671 -12.26 8.96 -6.28
C ASP A 671 -13.38 7.96 -6.02
N HIS A 672 -14.04 7.52 -7.11
CA HIS A 672 -15.20 6.60 -7.09
C HIS A 672 -16.42 7.10 -6.29
N LEU A 673 -16.41 8.35 -5.80
CA LEU A 673 -17.47 8.92 -4.98
C LEU A 673 -18.35 9.87 -5.81
N TRP A 674 -19.59 9.46 -6.02
CA TRP A 674 -20.61 10.23 -6.72
C TRP A 674 -21.62 10.82 -5.74
N GLN A 675 -22.12 12.01 -6.03
CA GLN A 675 -23.01 12.75 -5.16
C GLN A 675 -24.09 13.51 -5.93
N ALA A 676 -25.30 13.53 -5.39
CA ALA A 676 -26.37 14.42 -5.83
C ALA A 676 -27.17 14.94 -4.65
N SER A 677 -27.68 16.16 -4.74
CA SER A 677 -28.65 16.68 -3.77
C SER A 677 -30.05 16.33 -4.22
N ILE A 678 -30.80 15.59 -3.38
CA ILE A 678 -32.14 15.11 -3.67
C ILE A 678 -33.09 15.62 -2.60
N THR A 679 -34.25 16.13 -3.04
CA THR A 679 -35.33 16.53 -2.13
C THR A 679 -36.32 15.37 -1.97
N PHE A 680 -36.36 14.79 -0.81
CA PHE A 680 -37.38 13.81 -0.42
C PHE A 680 -38.60 14.52 0.17
N THR A 681 -39.74 14.35 -0.45
CA THR A 681 -40.98 15.10 -0.09
C THR A 681 -41.81 14.46 1.00
N GLY A 682 -41.46 13.25 1.40
CA GLY A 682 -42.30 12.44 2.28
C GLY A 682 -43.50 11.78 1.58
N SER A 683 -43.75 12.14 0.33
CA SER A 683 -44.83 11.54 -0.49
C SER A 683 -44.20 10.50 -1.40
N GLY A 684 -44.53 9.25 -1.19
CA GLY A 684 -44.10 8.16 -2.08
C GLY A 684 -44.92 8.12 -3.39
N ASP A 685 -44.71 7.06 -4.15
CA ASP A 685 -45.57 6.70 -5.26
C ASP A 685 -46.92 6.15 -4.74
N GLY A 686 -47.76 5.64 -5.62
CA GLY A 686 -49.06 5.07 -5.27
C GLY A 686 -49.03 3.95 -4.22
N ASN A 687 -47.82 3.47 -3.84
CA ASN A 687 -47.61 2.49 -2.76
C ASN A 687 -47.13 3.14 -1.45
N GLY A 688 -47.03 4.47 -1.39
CA GLY A 688 -46.75 5.23 -0.16
C GLY A 688 -45.27 5.25 0.26
N ALA A 689 -44.34 4.66 -0.50
CA ALA A 689 -42.91 4.62 -0.18
C ALA A 689 -42.10 5.50 -1.13
N GLN A 690 -41.15 6.25 -0.58
CA GLN A 690 -40.13 6.91 -1.39
C GLN A 690 -39.05 5.91 -1.75
N ARG A 691 -38.70 5.85 -3.02
CA ARG A 691 -37.78 4.86 -3.57
C ARG A 691 -36.88 5.47 -4.61
N PHE A 692 -35.65 4.94 -4.71
CA PHE A 692 -34.70 5.34 -5.76
C PHE A 692 -33.76 4.20 -6.14
N LYS A 693 -33.09 4.35 -7.26
CA LYS A 693 -31.98 3.53 -7.75
C LYS A 693 -30.89 4.40 -8.35
N PHE A 694 -29.70 3.83 -8.49
CA PHE A 694 -28.64 4.42 -9.26
C PHE A 694 -28.65 3.83 -10.69
N ASP A 695 -28.49 4.69 -11.70
CA ASP A 695 -28.54 4.32 -13.11
C ASP A 695 -27.30 4.90 -13.81
N VAL A 696 -26.43 4.02 -14.33
CA VAL A 696 -25.11 4.41 -14.85
C VAL A 696 -25.20 5.28 -16.10
N LYS A 697 -26.13 4.98 -17.02
CA LYS A 697 -26.24 5.71 -18.29
C LYS A 697 -27.49 6.59 -18.39
N GLY A 698 -28.38 6.51 -17.42
CA GLY A 698 -29.66 7.20 -17.48
C GLY A 698 -30.69 6.54 -18.42
N ASP A 699 -30.48 5.29 -18.84
CA ASP A 699 -31.28 4.55 -19.82
C ASP A 699 -31.80 3.21 -19.27
N TRP A 700 -31.60 2.92 -17.99
CA TRP A 700 -31.95 1.68 -17.29
C TRP A 700 -31.18 0.42 -17.73
N THR A 701 -30.25 0.52 -18.67
CA THR A 701 -29.50 -0.67 -19.14
C THR A 701 -28.56 -1.22 -18.06
N GLN A 702 -28.08 -0.35 -17.17
CA GLN A 702 -27.27 -0.74 -16.03
C GLN A 702 -27.67 0.07 -14.81
N ASN A 703 -28.43 -0.54 -13.91
CA ASN A 703 -28.92 0.10 -12.69
C ASN A 703 -28.57 -0.72 -11.45
N TYR A 704 -28.49 -0.03 -10.33
CA TYR A 704 -28.13 -0.60 -9.03
C TYR A 704 -29.17 -0.23 -7.98
N GLY A 705 -29.58 -1.20 -7.18
CA GLY A 705 -30.47 -1.07 -6.06
C GLY A 705 -29.96 -1.90 -4.89
N ASP A 706 -30.69 -1.96 -3.79
CA ASP A 706 -30.29 -2.67 -2.58
C ASP A 706 -31.37 -3.67 -2.20
N THR A 707 -31.16 -4.95 -2.56
CA THR A 707 -32.14 -6.03 -2.38
C THR A 707 -32.19 -6.53 -0.94
N ASN A 708 -31.02 -6.64 -0.32
CA ASN A 708 -30.84 -7.21 1.02
C ASN A 708 -30.80 -6.14 2.13
N ARG A 709 -30.83 -4.85 1.78
CA ARG A 709 -30.84 -3.69 2.66
C ARG A 709 -29.63 -3.59 3.57
N ASP A 710 -28.44 -3.95 3.05
CA ASP A 710 -27.19 -3.89 3.77
C ASP A 710 -26.41 -2.59 3.52
N GLY A 711 -26.92 -1.69 2.67
CA GLY A 711 -26.27 -0.44 2.28
C GLY A 711 -25.30 -0.59 1.10
N VAL A 712 -25.24 -1.76 0.48
CA VAL A 712 -24.47 -2.03 -0.73
C VAL A 712 -25.41 -2.19 -1.91
N ALA A 713 -25.19 -1.44 -2.97
CA ALA A 713 -26.07 -1.49 -4.15
C ALA A 713 -25.64 -2.60 -5.11
N GLU A 714 -26.55 -3.56 -5.39
CA GLU A 714 -26.32 -4.64 -6.35
C GLU A 714 -26.84 -4.28 -7.75
N LEU A 715 -26.18 -4.86 -8.76
CA LEU A 715 -26.62 -4.74 -10.15
C LEU A 715 -28.04 -5.34 -10.30
N ALA A 716 -28.95 -4.56 -10.87
CA ALA A 716 -30.38 -4.88 -11.00
C ALA A 716 -31.09 -5.18 -9.66
N GLY A 717 -30.52 -4.76 -8.53
CA GLY A 717 -31.10 -4.94 -7.19
C GLY A 717 -32.47 -4.26 -7.03
N ALA A 718 -33.16 -4.53 -5.92
CA ALA A 718 -34.45 -3.91 -5.59
C ALA A 718 -34.31 -2.40 -5.36
N ASP A 719 -35.42 -1.66 -5.41
CA ASP A 719 -35.42 -0.23 -5.15
C ASP A 719 -34.97 0.06 -3.70
N ILE A 720 -34.11 1.05 -3.54
CA ILE A 720 -33.70 1.56 -2.23
C ILE A 720 -34.86 2.38 -1.67
N THR A 721 -35.42 1.96 -0.54
CA THR A 721 -36.56 2.63 0.10
C THR A 721 -36.10 3.55 1.22
N THR A 722 -36.71 4.73 1.34
CA THR A 722 -36.38 5.68 2.40
C THR A 722 -37.66 6.38 2.97
N ALA A 723 -37.59 6.71 4.24
CA ALA A 723 -38.61 7.53 4.93
C ALA A 723 -38.11 8.98 5.15
N LEU A 724 -37.01 9.38 4.55
CA LEU A 724 -36.43 10.72 4.71
C LEU A 724 -37.35 11.81 4.15
N VAL A 725 -37.36 12.98 4.79
CA VAL A 725 -38.09 14.18 4.33
C VAL A 725 -37.14 15.38 4.44
N GLY A 726 -36.97 16.11 3.33
CA GLY A 726 -36.05 17.23 3.25
C GLY A 726 -35.03 17.04 2.14
N VAL A 727 -34.05 17.96 2.10
CA VAL A 727 -32.94 17.90 1.11
C VAL A 727 -31.81 17.05 1.72
N TYR A 728 -31.42 16.04 0.99
CA TYR A 728 -30.32 15.17 1.37
C TYR A 728 -29.28 15.08 0.26
N VAL A 729 -28.06 14.87 0.68
CA VAL A 729 -26.96 14.52 -0.20
C VAL A 729 -26.88 12.98 -0.23
N VAL A 730 -27.02 12.42 -1.44
CA VAL A 730 -27.01 10.97 -1.68
C VAL A 730 -25.75 10.61 -2.44
#